data_e548ef4821ff5f29c702024df611895f
#
_entry.id   e548ef4821ff5f29c702024df611895f
#
_cell.length_a   1.000
_cell.length_b   1.000
_cell.length_c   1.000
_cell.angle_alpha   90.00
_cell.angle_beta   90.00
_cell.angle_gamma   90.00
#
_symmetry.space_group_name_H-M   'P 1'
#
loop_
_entity.id
_entity.type
_entity.pdbx_description
1 polymer ?
#
loop_
_entity_poly.entity_id
_entity_poly.type
_entity_poly.pdbx_seq_one_letter_code
_entity_poly.pdbx_strand_id
1 'polypeptide(L)'
;MPRNLFPLLYLVVLLAASHARAADPLDDYLSLDLQELLSLEVTSVARKKQRISESAAAIFVITRDDIRRSGVTSIPEALRLAPGIQVARIDANKWAISSRGFASQFANKLLVLIDGRSVYTSTYAGVYWEVQDVLLEDIDRIEVIRGPGSTIWGANAVNGVINIITRPATESVGTLVSVGAGNEEQLVALRQGFALDQGGAGRVYAKFNRRESSYSPDLNGEAGDDWDKTQMGFRVDLALSEQDSLTLQGDAYQANENQVLREFILDPADPANLPPDPQHPFLIPFLPDAFESEGYNLLMRWVRDAGDRQNNLQVYFDHSDRQEQVLRQRVDTFDIDFTQNIKLGRRNELVWGLGYRRIGDDFDNTFRTIFYQDPQIQELYNLFVQDEFAWREDLKLTAGIKWEHNDYTGTETQPSLRLLWAQDARHAWWLAASRAVRTPSRLETNSSIAAYQLPPDPADPVYYPSPGVVRLEGNPETKSETLNAFELGYRWHLDEGISLDLTLFHNRYSDLVTFEATGSLSFQVPNPLNPGEWFYPPNSLTYDNLRDATSQGAELSLDWQAHENWRLRANYSWLDLSADVDDNSTDAFGDTVLKGSSARYQWSLRSQHSITPELSMDLWIQHVDALSRSGFSRPRSIPAHTRFNLRMAWQKDDLELSLVAFNLLKDRHSEFGAENIFVYTDVERSVLATLRWDF
;
A
#
# COMPACT_ATOMS: atom_id res chain seq x y z
N MET A 1 -14.39 1.62 -26.94
CA MET A 1 -13.13 2.28 -27.40
C MET A 1 -13.46 3.75 -27.65
N PRO A 2 -12.95 4.67 -26.86
CA PRO A 2 -13.12 6.09 -27.16
C PRO A 2 -12.36 6.41 -28.46
N ARG A 3 -13.06 6.98 -29.39
CA ARG A 3 -12.60 7.30 -30.75
C ARG A 3 -11.47 8.35 -30.84
N ASN A 4 -11.03 8.90 -29.73
CA ASN A 4 -10.12 10.07 -29.69
C ASN A 4 -8.65 9.74 -29.34
N LEU A 5 -8.31 8.51 -28.97
CA LEU A 5 -6.93 8.13 -28.59
C LEU A 5 -6.04 7.76 -29.79
N PHE A 6 -6.61 7.33 -30.91
CA PHE A 6 -5.84 6.92 -32.09
C PHE A 6 -4.98 8.03 -32.73
N PRO A 7 -5.41 9.30 -32.81
CA PRO A 7 -4.57 10.34 -33.44
C PRO A 7 -3.39 10.76 -32.56
N LEU A 8 -3.49 10.69 -31.21
CA LEU A 8 -2.38 11.02 -30.31
C LEU A 8 -1.28 9.94 -30.34
N LEU A 9 -1.67 8.66 -30.38
CA LEU A 9 -0.74 7.54 -30.52
C LEU A 9 0.05 7.61 -31.84
N TYR A 10 -0.60 8.00 -32.94
CA TYR A 10 0.05 8.17 -34.24
C TYR A 10 1.06 9.32 -34.26
N LEU A 11 0.78 10.41 -33.55
CA LEU A 11 1.67 11.58 -33.47
C LEU A 11 2.92 11.26 -32.64
N VAL A 12 2.79 10.48 -31.58
CA VAL A 12 3.92 10.09 -30.71
C VAL A 12 4.81 9.05 -31.40
N VAL A 13 4.24 8.11 -32.16
CA VAL A 13 5.01 7.14 -32.96
C VAL A 13 5.79 7.83 -34.10
N LEU A 14 5.25 8.88 -34.70
CA LEU A 14 5.97 9.65 -35.76
C LEU A 14 7.09 10.54 -35.20
N LEU A 15 6.99 11.00 -33.94
CA LEU A 15 8.07 11.77 -33.29
C LEU A 15 9.21 10.87 -32.78
N ALA A 16 8.91 9.59 -32.44
CA ALA A 16 9.92 8.63 -31.99
C ALA A 16 10.85 8.14 -33.08
N ALA A 17 10.44 8.18 -34.35
CA ALA A 17 11.21 7.62 -35.47
C ALA A 17 12.45 8.45 -35.90
N SER A 18 12.71 9.61 -35.32
CA SER A 18 13.72 10.55 -35.81
C SER A 18 15.06 10.61 -35.07
N HIS A 19 15.25 9.86 -33.93
CA HIS A 19 16.45 9.97 -33.08
C HIS A 19 16.96 8.62 -32.54
N ALA A 20 17.13 7.61 -33.37
CA ALA A 20 17.81 6.38 -32.98
C ALA A 20 19.34 6.62 -32.86
N ARG A 21 19.85 6.69 -31.64
CA ARG A 21 21.25 6.62 -31.32
C ARG A 21 21.47 5.55 -30.29
N ALA A 22 22.36 4.60 -30.55
CA ALA A 22 22.61 3.44 -29.72
C ALA A 22 22.83 3.80 -28.25
N ALA A 23 22.03 3.22 -27.36
CA ALA A 23 22.27 3.18 -25.94
C ALA A 23 23.18 1.99 -25.62
N ASP A 24 23.94 2.10 -24.53
CA ASP A 24 24.81 1.04 -24.02
C ASP A 24 23.99 -0.23 -23.66
N PRO A 25 24.57 -1.43 -23.85
CA PRO A 25 23.84 -2.67 -23.70
C PRO A 25 23.38 -2.90 -22.25
N LEU A 26 22.15 -3.38 -22.13
CA LEU A 26 21.48 -3.81 -20.88
C LEU A 26 22.16 -5.00 -20.15
N ASP A 27 23.38 -5.37 -20.55
CA ASP A 27 24.09 -6.57 -20.08
C ASP A 27 24.53 -6.51 -18.61
N ASP A 28 24.45 -5.37 -17.94
CA ASP A 28 24.99 -5.19 -16.59
C ASP A 28 23.98 -5.56 -15.45
N TYR A 29 22.72 -5.88 -15.78
CA TYR A 29 21.69 -6.12 -14.77
C TYR A 29 21.27 -7.59 -14.59
N LEU A 30 21.88 -8.52 -15.32
CA LEU A 30 21.52 -9.95 -15.24
C LEU A 30 22.07 -10.67 -14.00
N SER A 31 22.92 -10.00 -13.23
CA SER A 31 23.47 -10.56 -11.99
C SER A 31 23.86 -9.46 -11.00
N LEU A 32 22.89 -8.84 -10.33
CA LEU A 32 23.24 -8.26 -9.04
C LEU A 32 23.75 -9.43 -8.19
N ASP A 33 25.09 -9.54 -8.07
CA ASP A 33 25.74 -10.44 -7.15
C ASP A 33 25.17 -10.17 -5.74
N LEU A 34 25.12 -11.17 -4.90
CA LEU A 34 24.69 -11.03 -3.51
C LEU A 34 25.44 -9.90 -2.79
N GLN A 35 26.71 -9.65 -3.15
CA GLN A 35 27.51 -8.53 -2.66
C GLN A 35 26.95 -7.16 -3.10
N GLU A 36 26.40 -7.05 -4.28
CA GLU A 36 25.75 -5.84 -4.76
C GLU A 36 24.41 -5.60 -4.04
N LEU A 37 23.62 -6.64 -3.77
CA LEU A 37 22.40 -6.54 -2.96
C LEU A 37 22.66 -6.05 -1.54
N LEU A 38 23.78 -6.50 -0.92
CA LEU A 38 24.19 -6.05 0.40
C LEU A 38 24.75 -4.63 0.41
N SER A 39 25.28 -4.20 -0.73
CA SER A 39 25.73 -2.83 -0.98
C SER A 39 24.60 -1.89 -1.39
N LEU A 40 23.36 -2.42 -1.65
CA LEU A 40 22.22 -1.58 -1.98
C LEU A 40 22.02 -0.52 -0.91
N GLU A 41 22.03 0.71 -1.36
CA GLU A 41 21.76 1.86 -0.52
C GLU A 41 20.25 2.03 -0.35
N VAL A 42 19.82 2.10 0.88
CA VAL A 42 18.44 2.41 1.26
C VAL A 42 18.37 3.78 1.91
N THR A 43 17.24 4.43 1.75
CA THR A 43 17.03 5.79 2.26
C THR A 43 15.92 5.88 3.31
N SER A 44 15.00 4.92 3.30
CA SER A 44 13.77 5.00 4.09
C SER A 44 13.96 4.79 5.59
N VAL A 45 15.06 4.16 6.03
CA VAL A 45 15.30 3.88 7.46
C VAL A 45 15.77 5.12 8.23
N ALA A 46 16.55 6.01 7.59
CA ALA A 46 17.20 7.13 8.27
C ALA A 46 17.18 8.44 7.48
N ARG A 47 16.43 8.56 6.37
CA ARG A 47 16.46 9.70 5.42
C ARG A 47 17.88 10.06 4.95
N LYS A 48 18.79 9.09 4.97
CA LYS A 48 20.14 9.16 4.43
C LYS A 48 20.44 7.86 3.68
N LYS A 49 21.35 7.93 2.73
CA LYS A 49 21.86 6.73 2.05
C LYS A 49 22.65 5.90 3.03
N GLN A 50 22.26 4.64 3.21
CA GLN A 50 22.98 3.66 4.03
C GLN A 50 22.83 2.26 3.45
N ARG A 51 23.82 1.39 3.66
CA ARG A 51 23.70 -0.01 3.22
C ARG A 51 22.69 -0.76 4.06
N ILE A 52 22.01 -1.73 3.46
CA ILE A 52 21.08 -2.62 4.18
C ILE A 52 21.78 -3.28 5.36
N SER A 53 23.03 -3.75 5.18
CA SER A 53 23.83 -4.38 6.22
C SER A 53 24.13 -3.46 7.43
N GLU A 54 24.08 -2.16 7.25
CA GLU A 54 24.32 -1.14 8.26
C GLU A 54 23.04 -0.57 8.88
N SER A 55 21.88 -1.13 8.54
CA SER A 55 20.57 -0.66 9.00
C SER A 55 20.04 -1.49 10.17
N ALA A 56 19.70 -0.85 11.29
CA ALA A 56 19.05 -1.50 12.43
C ALA A 56 17.53 -1.50 12.28
N ALA A 57 17.02 -2.16 11.23
CA ALA A 57 15.60 -2.29 10.95
C ALA A 57 15.29 -3.53 10.11
N ALA A 58 14.07 -4.05 10.19
CA ALA A 58 13.56 -5.11 9.33
C ALA A 58 13.23 -4.51 7.94
N ILE A 59 14.21 -4.42 7.07
CA ILE A 59 14.05 -3.86 5.72
C ILE A 59 14.18 -4.95 4.65
N PHE A 60 13.34 -4.87 3.62
CA PHE A 60 13.40 -5.68 2.42
C PHE A 60 13.34 -4.77 1.19
N VAL A 61 14.14 -5.05 0.19
CA VAL A 61 14.16 -4.29 -1.06
C VAL A 61 13.68 -5.19 -2.19
N ILE A 62 12.61 -4.76 -2.84
CA ILE A 62 12.12 -5.35 -4.08
C ILE A 62 12.82 -4.57 -5.20
N THR A 63 13.71 -5.22 -5.92
CA THR A 63 14.47 -4.59 -7.00
C THR A 63 13.64 -4.52 -8.29
N ARG A 64 14.09 -3.68 -9.22
CA ARG A 64 13.53 -3.63 -10.57
C ARG A 64 13.52 -5.00 -11.26
N ASP A 65 14.60 -5.77 -11.10
CA ASP A 65 14.69 -7.12 -11.67
C ASP A 65 13.69 -8.08 -11.02
N ASP A 66 13.45 -7.95 -9.71
CA ASP A 66 12.41 -8.70 -9.01
C ASP A 66 11.02 -8.45 -9.57
N ILE A 67 10.69 -7.18 -9.82
CA ILE A 67 9.40 -6.79 -10.42
C ILE A 67 9.29 -7.39 -11.81
N ARG A 68 10.29 -7.18 -12.66
CA ARG A 68 10.34 -7.69 -14.04
C ARG A 68 10.19 -9.22 -14.08
N ARG A 69 10.99 -9.95 -13.29
CA ARG A 69 11.01 -11.42 -13.27
C ARG A 69 9.81 -12.05 -12.57
N SER A 70 9.07 -11.30 -11.77
CA SER A 70 7.80 -11.79 -11.21
C SER A 70 6.65 -11.77 -12.21
N GLY A 71 6.74 -10.91 -13.22
CA GLY A 71 5.70 -10.70 -14.23
C GLY A 71 4.46 -9.97 -13.72
N VAL A 72 4.52 -9.37 -12.54
CA VAL A 72 3.42 -8.59 -11.97
C VAL A 72 3.22 -7.27 -12.72
N THR A 73 1.99 -6.76 -12.71
CA THR A 73 1.57 -5.60 -13.50
C THR A 73 1.16 -4.40 -12.64
N SER A 74 1.21 -4.53 -11.31
CA SER A 74 0.82 -3.47 -10.37
C SER A 74 1.70 -3.45 -9.12
N ILE A 75 1.76 -2.30 -8.45
CA ILE A 75 2.49 -2.13 -7.18
C ILE A 75 1.96 -3.09 -6.09
N PRO A 76 0.62 -3.22 -5.85
CA PRO A 76 0.10 -4.19 -4.89
C PRO A 76 0.60 -5.63 -5.11
N GLU A 77 0.59 -6.10 -6.34
CA GLU A 77 1.08 -7.45 -6.65
C GLU A 77 2.61 -7.58 -6.47
N ALA A 78 3.38 -6.50 -6.71
CA ALA A 78 4.83 -6.50 -6.44
C ALA A 78 5.12 -6.61 -4.93
N LEU A 79 4.29 -6.05 -4.06
CA LEU A 79 4.46 -6.12 -2.61
C LEU A 79 4.37 -7.55 -2.05
N ARG A 80 3.75 -8.50 -2.78
CA ARG A 80 3.76 -9.93 -2.42
C ARG A 80 5.15 -10.55 -2.41
N LEU A 81 6.15 -9.89 -2.98
CA LEU A 81 7.55 -10.33 -2.96
C LEU A 81 8.21 -10.13 -1.60
N ALA A 82 7.69 -9.21 -0.78
CA ALA A 82 8.26 -8.89 0.53
C ALA A 82 7.75 -9.84 1.63
N PRO A 83 8.64 -10.37 2.49
CA PRO A 83 8.24 -11.16 3.65
C PRO A 83 7.42 -10.30 4.63
N GLY A 84 6.45 -10.89 5.33
CA GLY A 84 5.66 -10.22 6.36
C GLY A 84 4.66 -9.17 5.87
N ILE A 85 4.53 -8.96 4.57
CA ILE A 85 3.45 -8.19 3.97
C ILE A 85 2.34 -9.15 3.52
N GLN A 86 1.17 -9.00 4.11
CA GLN A 86 -0.03 -9.68 3.64
C GLN A 86 -0.67 -8.82 2.56
N VAL A 87 -0.79 -9.38 1.36
CA VAL A 87 -1.49 -8.78 0.23
C VAL A 87 -2.60 -9.72 -0.18
N ALA A 88 -3.83 -9.24 -0.15
CA ALA A 88 -4.99 -10.00 -0.57
C ALA A 88 -5.84 -9.16 -1.53
N ARG A 89 -6.21 -9.74 -2.65
CA ARG A 89 -7.11 -9.11 -3.63
C ARG A 89 -8.55 -9.25 -3.16
N ILE A 90 -9.28 -8.15 -3.09
CA ILE A 90 -10.69 -8.11 -2.67
C ILE A 90 -11.58 -8.24 -3.90
N ASP A 91 -11.27 -7.48 -4.95
CA ASP A 91 -11.92 -7.52 -6.27
C ASP A 91 -10.90 -7.14 -7.37
N ALA A 92 -11.33 -6.79 -8.57
CA ALA A 92 -10.44 -6.49 -9.69
C ALA A 92 -9.57 -5.25 -9.44
N ASN A 93 -10.02 -4.30 -8.61
CA ASN A 93 -9.34 -3.03 -8.38
C ASN A 93 -9.00 -2.72 -6.92
N LYS A 94 -9.39 -3.56 -5.94
CA LYS A 94 -9.17 -3.31 -4.51
C LYS A 94 -8.30 -4.38 -3.85
N TRP A 95 -7.46 -3.96 -2.91
CA TRP A 95 -6.55 -4.83 -2.15
C TRP A 95 -6.61 -4.53 -0.66
N ALA A 96 -6.50 -5.59 0.15
CA ALA A 96 -6.16 -5.49 1.56
C ALA A 96 -4.65 -5.72 1.72
N ILE A 97 -3.93 -4.68 2.14
CA ILE A 97 -2.46 -4.74 2.31
C ILE A 97 -2.10 -4.33 3.72
N SER A 98 -1.42 -5.22 4.43
CA SER A 98 -1.03 -4.99 5.81
C SER A 98 0.32 -5.62 6.16
N SER A 99 0.89 -5.22 7.28
CA SER A 99 2.08 -5.80 7.88
C SER A 99 1.82 -6.08 9.34
N ARG A 100 2.25 -7.25 9.84
CA ARG A 100 2.17 -7.61 11.26
C ARG A 100 0.76 -7.55 11.86
N GLY A 101 -0.25 -7.87 11.04
CA GLY A 101 -1.66 -7.89 11.42
C GLY A 101 -2.48 -6.72 10.89
N PHE A 102 -3.73 -6.63 11.32
CA PHE A 102 -4.67 -5.56 10.97
C PHE A 102 -5.03 -5.51 9.48
N ALA A 103 -5.18 -6.69 8.85
CA ALA A 103 -5.53 -6.77 7.44
C ALA A 103 -6.98 -6.32 7.21
N SER A 104 -7.16 -5.38 6.30
CA SER A 104 -8.43 -4.79 5.88
C SER A 104 -8.25 -4.06 4.55
N GLN A 105 -9.32 -3.85 3.79
CA GLN A 105 -9.33 -2.90 2.68
C GLN A 105 -8.95 -1.50 3.16
N PHE A 106 -9.41 -1.14 4.36
CA PHE A 106 -9.13 0.14 5.01
C PHE A 106 -7.95 0.05 5.99
N ALA A 107 -6.95 -0.80 5.67
CA ALA A 107 -5.74 -0.91 6.48
C ALA A 107 -5.06 0.46 6.62
N ASN A 108 -4.81 0.87 7.86
CA ASN A 108 -4.44 2.24 8.22
C ASN A 108 -3.15 2.34 9.04
N LYS A 109 -2.33 1.29 9.04
CA LYS A 109 -1.09 1.24 9.85
C LYS A 109 0.19 1.18 9.01
N LEU A 110 0.07 1.34 7.68
CA LEU A 110 1.18 1.41 6.74
C LEU A 110 1.26 2.80 6.11
N LEU A 111 2.40 3.44 6.22
CA LEU A 111 2.69 4.65 5.44
C LEU A 111 3.25 4.25 4.08
N VAL A 112 2.67 4.78 3.02
CA VAL A 112 3.10 4.52 1.63
C VAL A 112 3.56 5.82 0.98
N LEU A 113 4.71 5.75 0.33
CA LEU A 113 5.36 6.86 -0.32
C LEU A 113 5.69 6.50 -1.78
N ILE A 114 5.52 7.45 -2.68
CA ILE A 114 6.05 7.40 -4.05
C ILE A 114 7.01 8.58 -4.22
N ASP A 115 8.31 8.28 -4.38
CA ASP A 115 9.38 9.28 -4.42
C ASP A 115 9.34 10.27 -3.23
N GLY A 116 8.94 9.79 -2.04
CA GLY A 116 8.80 10.59 -0.83
C GLY A 116 7.50 11.40 -0.71
N ARG A 117 6.63 11.43 -1.72
CA ARG A 117 5.27 11.93 -1.62
C ARG A 117 4.40 10.89 -0.92
N SER A 118 3.74 11.29 0.15
CA SER A 118 2.77 10.42 0.84
C SER A 118 1.51 10.27 -0.02
N VAL A 119 1.09 9.02 -0.24
CA VAL A 119 -0.15 8.69 -0.96
C VAL A 119 -1.30 8.28 -0.01
N TYR A 120 -1.15 8.65 1.24
CA TYR A 120 -2.11 8.44 2.29
C TYR A 120 -3.31 9.39 2.14
N THR A 121 -4.54 8.87 2.30
CA THR A 121 -5.74 9.70 2.37
C THR A 121 -6.15 10.00 3.80
N SER A 122 -6.51 11.25 4.09
CA SER A 122 -7.07 11.68 5.38
C SER A 122 -8.48 11.12 5.65
N THR A 123 -9.17 10.66 4.61
CA THR A 123 -10.56 10.20 4.69
C THR A 123 -10.71 9.04 5.66
N TYR A 124 -9.91 7.97 5.51
CA TYR A 124 -9.95 6.79 6.38
C TYR A 124 -8.57 6.37 6.94
N ALA A 125 -7.57 7.21 6.77
CA ALA A 125 -6.20 6.97 7.24
C ALA A 125 -5.47 5.81 6.52
N GLY A 126 -5.67 5.62 5.22
CA GLY A 126 -5.10 4.52 4.43
C GLY A 126 -4.74 4.91 3.00
N VAL A 127 -4.76 3.95 2.08
CA VAL A 127 -4.34 4.12 0.68
C VAL A 127 -5.36 3.54 -0.29
N TYR A 128 -5.79 4.31 -1.25
CA TYR A 128 -6.55 3.84 -2.41
C TYR A 128 -5.57 3.24 -3.43
N TRP A 129 -5.31 1.93 -3.30
CA TRP A 129 -4.27 1.24 -4.06
C TRP A 129 -4.50 1.22 -5.57
N GLU A 130 -5.74 1.24 -6.02
CA GLU A 130 -6.15 1.19 -7.41
C GLU A 130 -5.66 2.39 -8.23
N VAL A 131 -5.57 3.55 -7.58
CA VAL A 131 -5.11 4.77 -8.24
C VAL A 131 -3.61 5.06 -8.01
N GLN A 132 -2.97 4.41 -7.03
CA GLN A 132 -1.54 4.59 -6.76
C GLN A 132 -0.70 3.74 -7.71
N ASP A 133 -0.07 4.40 -8.66
CA ASP A 133 0.66 3.72 -9.72
C ASP A 133 1.78 4.60 -10.29
N VAL A 134 2.75 3.96 -10.93
CA VAL A 134 3.80 4.56 -11.74
C VAL A 134 4.09 3.63 -12.92
N LEU A 135 4.88 4.07 -13.87
CA LEU A 135 5.40 3.14 -14.88
C LEU A 135 6.33 2.13 -14.19
N LEU A 136 5.93 0.84 -14.14
CA LEU A 136 6.66 -0.19 -13.39
C LEU A 136 8.10 -0.35 -13.85
N GLU A 137 8.35 -0.17 -15.14
CA GLU A 137 9.67 -0.20 -15.75
C GLU A 137 10.59 0.95 -15.28
N ASP A 138 9.99 2.00 -14.74
CA ASP A 138 10.72 3.15 -14.16
C ASP A 138 10.89 3.05 -12.64
N ILE A 139 10.36 2.02 -11.98
CA ILE A 139 10.70 1.75 -10.59
C ILE A 139 12.17 1.29 -10.51
N ASP A 140 12.96 1.99 -9.71
CA ASP A 140 14.30 1.57 -9.32
C ASP A 140 14.21 0.43 -8.31
N ARG A 141 13.47 0.67 -7.23
CA ARG A 141 13.22 -0.27 -6.16
C ARG A 141 12.01 0.11 -5.31
N ILE A 142 11.50 -0.85 -4.54
CA ILE A 142 10.52 -0.62 -3.47
C ILE A 142 11.18 -1.00 -2.16
N GLU A 143 11.38 -0.04 -1.27
CA GLU A 143 11.89 -0.25 0.08
C GLU A 143 10.72 -0.53 1.01
N VAL A 144 10.70 -1.72 1.64
CA VAL A 144 9.67 -2.18 2.56
C VAL A 144 10.27 -2.30 3.95
N ILE A 145 9.97 -1.33 4.83
CA ILE A 145 10.32 -1.38 6.24
C ILE A 145 9.15 -1.99 6.99
N ARG A 146 9.40 -3.04 7.75
CA ARG A 146 8.42 -3.68 8.63
C ARG A 146 8.71 -3.26 10.05
N GLY A 147 7.68 -2.79 10.77
CA GLY A 147 7.81 -2.16 12.07
C GLY A 147 7.87 -0.64 12.01
N PRO A 148 7.91 0.03 13.17
CA PRO A 148 7.72 1.47 13.27
C PRO A 148 8.77 2.30 12.52
N GLY A 149 8.28 3.19 11.64
CA GLY A 149 9.06 4.22 10.96
C GLY A 149 8.80 5.64 11.46
N SER A 150 8.00 5.79 12.49
CA SER A 150 7.37 7.06 12.89
C SER A 150 8.34 8.16 13.32
N THR A 151 9.48 7.82 13.93
CA THR A 151 10.50 8.81 14.32
C THR A 151 11.04 9.60 13.13
N ILE A 152 11.07 8.99 11.96
CA ILE A 152 11.55 9.61 10.73
C ILE A 152 10.40 10.12 9.87
N TRP A 153 9.35 9.30 9.70
CA TRP A 153 8.27 9.57 8.76
C TRP A 153 7.03 10.21 9.39
N GLY A 154 6.88 10.12 10.73
CA GLY A 154 5.75 10.68 11.46
C GLY A 154 4.61 9.70 11.70
N ALA A 155 3.47 10.24 12.08
CA ALA A 155 2.27 9.48 12.34
C ALA A 155 1.89 8.59 11.15
N ASN A 156 1.16 7.49 11.44
CA ASN A 156 0.68 6.50 10.48
C ASN A 156 1.76 5.52 9.94
N ALA A 157 3.07 5.77 10.17
CA ALA A 157 4.15 4.81 9.95
C ALA A 157 4.24 3.81 11.13
N VAL A 158 3.15 3.10 11.42
CA VAL A 158 2.98 2.29 12.64
C VAL A 158 3.55 0.89 12.44
N ASN A 159 3.00 0.13 11.51
CA ASN A 159 3.42 -1.26 11.25
C ASN A 159 4.45 -1.36 10.13
N GLY A 160 4.70 -0.27 9.41
CA GLY A 160 5.70 -0.22 8.36
C GLY A 160 5.66 1.03 7.50
N VAL A 161 6.66 1.10 6.63
CA VAL A 161 6.77 2.11 5.58
C VAL A 161 7.07 1.41 4.27
N ILE A 162 6.33 1.73 3.23
CA ILE A 162 6.57 1.30 1.86
C ILE A 162 6.96 2.53 1.06
N ASN A 163 8.18 2.55 0.51
CA ASN A 163 8.67 3.65 -0.30
C ASN A 163 9.00 3.16 -1.71
N ILE A 164 8.20 3.57 -2.67
CA ILE A 164 8.37 3.29 -4.09
C ILE A 164 9.28 4.39 -4.65
N ILE A 165 10.44 4.01 -5.18
CA ILE A 165 11.46 4.93 -5.66
C ILE A 165 11.62 4.72 -7.16
N THR A 166 11.44 5.79 -7.95
CA THR A 166 11.61 5.75 -9.38
C THR A 166 13.04 6.13 -9.77
N ARG A 167 13.52 5.57 -10.90
CA ARG A 167 14.86 5.83 -11.44
C ARG A 167 15.05 7.30 -11.78
N PRO A 168 16.27 7.82 -11.64
CA PRO A 168 16.63 9.11 -12.25
C PRO A 168 16.34 9.13 -13.76
N ALA A 169 15.99 10.31 -14.28
CA ALA A 169 15.72 10.46 -15.71
C ALA A 169 16.97 10.15 -16.58
N THR A 170 18.16 10.35 -16.02
CA THR A 170 19.44 10.01 -16.67
C THR A 170 19.59 8.52 -17.01
N GLU A 171 18.94 7.65 -16.25
CA GLU A 171 18.95 6.20 -16.46
C GLU A 171 17.78 5.70 -17.33
N SER A 172 17.01 6.61 -17.89
CA SER A 172 15.83 6.29 -18.72
C SER A 172 15.81 7.06 -20.04
N VAL A 173 16.99 7.49 -20.52
CA VAL A 173 17.16 8.08 -21.86
C VAL A 173 16.90 6.98 -22.90
N GLY A 174 16.17 7.32 -23.97
CA GLY A 174 15.73 6.36 -24.98
C GLY A 174 14.21 6.18 -24.97
N THR A 175 13.75 5.26 -25.77
CA THR A 175 12.32 4.99 -25.96
C THR A 175 11.97 3.62 -25.39
N LEU A 176 10.94 3.56 -24.54
CA LEU A 176 10.34 2.30 -24.07
C LEU A 176 8.95 2.14 -24.66
N VAL A 177 8.68 0.97 -25.21
CA VAL A 177 7.33 0.49 -25.56
C VAL A 177 7.07 -0.78 -24.80
N SER A 178 5.98 -0.84 -24.04
CA SER A 178 5.54 -2.02 -23.31
C SER A 178 4.08 -2.31 -23.67
N VAL A 179 3.79 -3.55 -24.08
CA VAL A 179 2.44 -4.00 -24.43
C VAL A 179 2.20 -5.35 -23.79
N GLY A 180 1.06 -5.51 -23.13
CA GLY A 180 0.64 -6.77 -22.53
C GLY A 180 -0.79 -7.07 -22.89
N ALA A 181 -1.08 -8.36 -23.14
CA ALA A 181 -2.42 -8.86 -23.39
C ALA A 181 -2.59 -10.24 -22.75
N GLY A 182 -3.65 -10.37 -21.99
CA GLY A 182 -4.05 -11.59 -21.29
C GLY A 182 -5.56 -11.76 -21.23
N ASN A 183 -5.98 -12.79 -20.53
CA ASN A 183 -7.40 -13.04 -20.32
C ASN A 183 -8.02 -12.16 -19.20
N GLU A 184 -7.20 -11.65 -18.26
CA GLU A 184 -7.66 -10.72 -17.22
C GLU A 184 -7.22 -9.29 -17.47
N GLU A 185 -6.07 -9.07 -18.15
CA GLU A 185 -5.44 -7.75 -18.21
C GLU A 185 -4.99 -7.39 -19.62
N GLN A 186 -5.06 -6.10 -19.92
CA GLN A 186 -4.47 -5.46 -21.10
C GLN A 186 -3.71 -4.22 -20.64
N LEU A 187 -2.50 -4.03 -21.12
CA LEU A 187 -1.67 -2.89 -20.79
C LEU A 187 -0.92 -2.37 -22.00
N VAL A 188 -0.75 -1.05 -22.06
CA VAL A 188 0.10 -0.37 -23.03
C VAL A 188 0.82 0.76 -22.32
N ALA A 189 2.12 0.85 -22.50
CA ALA A 189 2.90 1.96 -21.99
C ALA A 189 3.92 2.44 -23.03
N LEU A 190 4.16 3.73 -23.03
CA LEU A 190 5.15 4.41 -23.86
C LEU A 190 5.90 5.40 -22.99
N ARG A 191 7.23 5.38 -23.04
CA ARG A 191 8.10 6.37 -22.42
C ARG A 191 9.09 6.90 -23.46
N GLN A 192 9.33 8.22 -23.42
CA GLN A 192 10.41 8.87 -24.14
C GLN A 192 11.31 9.60 -23.15
N GLY A 193 12.54 9.12 -23.02
CA GLY A 193 13.60 9.78 -22.29
C GLY A 193 14.53 10.57 -23.24
N PHE A 194 15.07 11.68 -22.75
CA PHE A 194 15.95 12.55 -23.51
C PHE A 194 16.99 13.19 -22.60
N ALA A 195 18.22 13.31 -23.14
CA ALA A 195 19.28 14.05 -22.47
C ALA A 195 19.03 15.56 -22.59
N LEU A 196 19.41 16.29 -21.55
CA LEU A 196 19.44 17.74 -21.52
C LEU A 196 20.90 18.23 -21.49
N ASP A 197 21.12 19.48 -21.86
CA ASP A 197 22.43 20.11 -21.74
C ASP A 197 22.89 20.11 -20.27
N GLN A 198 24.20 20.16 -20.06
CA GLN A 198 24.86 20.21 -18.75
C GLN A 198 24.65 18.98 -17.87
N GLY A 199 24.41 17.79 -18.45
CA GLY A 199 24.30 16.52 -17.70
C GLY A 199 22.95 16.25 -17.05
N GLY A 200 21.91 17.02 -17.40
CA GLY A 200 20.53 16.74 -17.03
C GLY A 200 19.85 15.75 -17.97
N ALA A 201 18.71 15.23 -17.56
CA ALA A 201 17.83 14.41 -18.39
C ALA A 201 16.36 14.64 -18.04
N GLY A 202 15.51 14.30 -19.00
CA GLY A 202 14.07 14.30 -18.79
C GLY A 202 13.44 13.06 -19.40
N ARG A 203 12.25 12.70 -18.92
CA ARG A 203 11.38 11.69 -19.51
C ARG A 203 9.94 12.10 -19.43
N VAL A 204 9.16 11.64 -20.37
CA VAL A 204 7.69 11.68 -20.35
C VAL A 204 7.16 10.29 -20.63
N TYR A 205 6.01 9.94 -20.04
CA TYR A 205 5.38 8.65 -20.29
C TYR A 205 3.87 8.78 -20.36
N ALA A 206 3.26 7.80 -21.01
CA ALA A 206 1.83 7.55 -20.98
C ALA A 206 1.59 6.05 -20.85
N LYS A 207 0.62 5.64 -20.06
CA LYS A 207 0.21 4.24 -19.89
C LYS A 207 -1.31 4.10 -19.82
N PHE A 208 -1.78 2.96 -20.27
CA PHE A 208 -3.15 2.53 -20.18
C PHE A 208 -3.18 1.10 -19.65
N ASN A 209 -4.02 0.86 -18.64
CA ASN A 209 -4.28 -0.46 -18.08
C ASN A 209 -5.76 -0.70 -18.10
N ARG A 210 -6.16 -1.94 -18.41
CA ARG A 210 -7.52 -2.43 -18.26
C ARG A 210 -7.49 -3.80 -17.61
N ARG A 211 -8.40 -4.05 -16.68
CA ARG A 211 -8.64 -5.36 -16.09
C ARG A 211 -10.10 -5.74 -16.26
N GLU A 212 -10.32 -6.97 -16.67
CA GLU A 212 -11.65 -7.56 -16.84
C GLU A 212 -12.26 -7.91 -15.47
N SER A 213 -13.57 -8.13 -15.43
CA SER A 213 -14.31 -8.44 -14.22
C SER A 213 -13.87 -9.78 -13.60
N SER A 214 -13.77 -9.79 -12.27
CA SER A 214 -13.54 -10.99 -11.48
C SER A 214 -14.78 -11.89 -11.44
N TYR A 215 -14.62 -13.16 -11.09
CA TYR A 215 -15.75 -14.04 -10.79
C TYR A 215 -16.29 -13.78 -9.38
N SER A 216 -17.62 -13.67 -9.25
CA SER A 216 -18.31 -13.56 -7.97
C SER A 216 -19.10 -14.84 -7.62
N PRO A 217 -18.79 -15.48 -6.47
CA PRO A 217 -19.63 -16.56 -5.96
C PRO A 217 -21.05 -16.10 -5.56
N ASP A 218 -21.21 -14.84 -5.13
CA ASP A 218 -22.51 -14.27 -4.75
C ASP A 218 -23.43 -14.14 -5.97
N LEU A 219 -22.89 -13.75 -7.11
CA LEU A 219 -23.61 -13.56 -8.38
C LEU A 219 -23.60 -14.81 -9.25
N ASN A 220 -22.77 -15.81 -8.92
CA ASN A 220 -22.49 -16.99 -9.73
C ASN A 220 -22.11 -16.62 -11.19
N GLY A 221 -21.28 -15.59 -11.35
CA GLY A 221 -20.88 -15.01 -12.61
C GLY A 221 -19.87 -13.88 -12.45
N GLU A 222 -19.81 -12.99 -13.40
CA GLU A 222 -18.97 -11.79 -13.34
C GLU A 222 -19.39 -10.89 -12.18
N ALA A 223 -18.42 -10.33 -11.49
CA ALA A 223 -18.63 -9.45 -10.33
C ALA A 223 -19.04 -8.03 -10.74
N GLY A 224 -18.80 -7.64 -11.99
CA GLY A 224 -19.05 -6.28 -12.46
C GLY A 224 -18.07 -5.27 -11.85
N ASP A 225 -16.82 -5.67 -11.68
CA ASP A 225 -15.73 -4.91 -11.03
C ASP A 225 -14.59 -4.58 -12.01
N ASP A 226 -14.86 -4.68 -13.31
CA ASP A 226 -13.90 -4.30 -14.35
C ASP A 226 -13.54 -2.82 -14.26
N TRP A 227 -12.30 -2.49 -14.63
CA TRP A 227 -11.82 -1.12 -14.56
C TRP A 227 -10.76 -0.83 -15.61
N ASP A 228 -10.60 0.43 -15.95
CA ASP A 228 -9.52 0.94 -16.79
C ASP A 228 -8.92 2.22 -16.21
N LYS A 229 -7.63 2.44 -16.49
CA LYS A 229 -6.91 3.63 -16.07
C LYS A 229 -5.96 4.11 -17.14
N THR A 230 -6.00 5.41 -17.39
CA THR A 230 -5.02 6.14 -18.19
C THR A 230 -4.19 7.01 -17.25
N GLN A 231 -2.87 7.00 -17.43
CA GLN A 231 -1.94 7.83 -16.66
C GLN A 231 -0.86 8.41 -17.57
N MET A 232 -0.47 9.65 -17.33
CA MET A 232 0.64 10.33 -17.98
C MET A 232 1.51 10.99 -16.93
N GLY A 233 2.79 11.08 -17.18
CA GLY A 233 3.69 11.74 -16.25
C GLY A 233 5.00 12.18 -16.90
N PHE A 234 5.76 12.91 -16.10
CA PHE A 234 7.08 13.39 -16.47
C PHE A 234 8.04 13.39 -15.27
N ARG A 235 9.32 13.34 -15.57
CA ARG A 235 10.41 13.61 -14.61
C ARG A 235 11.55 14.31 -15.32
N VAL A 236 12.12 15.31 -14.64
CA VAL A 236 13.31 16.05 -15.09
C VAL A 236 14.30 16.10 -13.93
N ASP A 237 15.51 15.64 -14.14
CA ASP A 237 16.61 15.71 -13.19
C ASP A 237 17.70 16.63 -13.76
N LEU A 238 18.07 17.66 -12.99
CA LEU A 238 19.03 18.70 -13.38
C LEU A 238 20.20 18.73 -12.39
N ALA A 239 21.41 18.73 -12.90
CA ALA A 239 22.60 19.07 -12.14
C ALA A 239 22.79 20.60 -12.19
N LEU A 240 22.39 21.31 -11.15
CA LEU A 240 22.52 22.79 -11.08
C LEU A 240 23.96 23.23 -10.84
N SER A 241 24.72 22.42 -10.10
CA SER A 241 26.16 22.56 -9.84
C SER A 241 26.76 21.19 -9.50
N GLU A 242 28.07 21.13 -9.19
CA GLU A 242 28.70 19.89 -8.68
C GLU A 242 28.09 19.40 -7.35
N GLN A 243 27.43 20.28 -6.59
CA GLN A 243 26.86 19.97 -5.28
C GLN A 243 25.33 20.01 -5.27
N ASP A 244 24.70 20.67 -6.22
CA ASP A 244 23.25 20.92 -6.23
C ASP A 244 22.57 20.16 -7.33
N SER A 245 21.54 19.40 -7.01
CA SER A 245 20.64 18.75 -7.95
C SER A 245 19.20 19.17 -7.73
N LEU A 246 18.40 19.19 -8.79
CA LEU A 246 16.98 19.49 -8.78
C LEU A 246 16.22 18.43 -9.55
N THR A 247 15.24 17.83 -8.91
CA THR A 247 14.24 16.94 -9.54
C THR A 247 12.91 17.66 -9.61
N LEU A 248 12.28 17.63 -10.78
CA LEU A 248 10.90 18.04 -11.01
C LEU A 248 10.14 16.86 -11.61
N GLN A 249 9.04 16.46 -11.03
CA GLN A 249 8.22 15.36 -11.53
C GLN A 249 6.75 15.55 -11.21
N GLY A 250 5.90 14.90 -11.99
CA GLY A 250 4.47 14.89 -11.74
C GLY A 250 3.78 13.91 -12.66
N ASP A 251 2.58 13.52 -12.29
CA ASP A 251 1.71 12.68 -13.09
C ASP A 251 0.24 13.08 -12.91
N ALA A 252 -0.58 12.66 -13.86
CA ALA A 252 -2.02 12.78 -13.83
C ALA A 252 -2.65 11.47 -14.28
N TYR A 253 -3.75 11.07 -13.66
CA TYR A 253 -4.49 9.87 -13.98
C TYR A 253 -6.00 10.12 -14.07
N GLN A 254 -6.65 9.27 -14.84
CA GLN A 254 -8.10 9.09 -14.84
C GLN A 254 -8.40 7.60 -14.87
N ALA A 255 -9.25 7.14 -13.95
CA ALA A 255 -9.70 5.77 -13.84
C ALA A 255 -11.23 5.71 -13.94
N ASN A 256 -11.73 4.75 -14.71
CA ASN A 256 -13.14 4.37 -14.74
C ASN A 256 -13.23 3.03 -14.02
N GLU A 257 -14.00 2.98 -12.97
CA GLU A 257 -14.06 1.84 -12.07
C GLU A 257 -15.50 1.37 -11.94
N ASN A 258 -15.71 0.06 -12.05
CA ASN A 258 -17.00 -0.56 -11.81
C ASN A 258 -16.96 -1.37 -10.52
N GLN A 259 -18.07 -1.45 -9.84
CA GLN A 259 -18.27 -2.31 -8.68
C GLN A 259 -19.76 -2.69 -8.56
N VAL A 260 -20.05 -3.74 -7.82
CA VAL A 260 -21.41 -4.09 -7.47
C VAL A 260 -21.57 -3.96 -5.96
N LEU A 261 -22.42 -3.05 -5.57
CA LEU A 261 -22.78 -2.82 -4.19
C LEU A 261 -23.88 -3.78 -3.79
N ARG A 262 -23.71 -4.44 -2.65
CA ARG A 262 -24.79 -5.12 -1.99
C ARG A 262 -25.50 -4.12 -1.09
N GLU A 263 -26.60 -3.55 -1.59
CA GLU A 263 -27.26 -2.45 -0.94
C GLU A 263 -28.08 -2.92 0.27
N PHE A 264 -27.59 -2.63 1.48
CA PHE A 264 -28.30 -2.89 2.73
C PHE A 264 -29.26 -1.77 3.11
N ILE A 265 -29.07 -0.57 2.50
CA ILE A 265 -29.69 0.65 2.94
C ILE A 265 -30.24 1.34 1.71
N LEU A 266 -31.54 1.28 1.60
CA LEU A 266 -32.26 1.95 0.52
C LEU A 266 -32.51 3.41 0.92
N ASP A 267 -32.10 4.35 0.10
CA ASP A 267 -32.49 5.74 0.23
C ASP A 267 -34.00 5.87 -0.07
N PRO A 268 -34.83 6.21 0.90
CA PRO A 268 -36.27 6.33 0.66
C PRO A 268 -36.62 7.49 -0.29
N ALA A 269 -35.69 8.41 -0.55
CA ALA A 269 -35.85 9.51 -1.47
C ALA A 269 -35.50 9.16 -2.93
N ASP A 270 -34.85 8.02 -3.19
CA ASP A 270 -34.48 7.58 -4.53
C ASP A 270 -35.57 6.68 -5.11
N PRO A 271 -36.27 7.11 -6.20
CA PRO A 271 -37.30 6.30 -6.85
C PRO A 271 -36.79 4.99 -7.46
N ALA A 272 -35.48 4.85 -7.70
CA ALA A 272 -34.84 3.62 -8.18
C ALA A 272 -34.69 2.58 -7.05
N ASN A 273 -34.71 3.02 -5.82
CA ASN A 273 -34.71 2.18 -4.63
C ASN A 273 -36.10 1.74 -4.23
N LEU A 274 -36.85 1.17 -5.16
CA LEU A 274 -38.13 0.54 -4.83
C LEU A 274 -37.88 -0.53 -3.73
N PRO A 275 -38.78 -0.64 -2.72
CA PRO A 275 -38.62 -1.67 -1.70
C PRO A 275 -38.52 -3.03 -2.39
N PRO A 276 -37.63 -3.90 -1.93
CA PRO A 276 -37.56 -5.26 -2.45
C PRO A 276 -38.91 -5.91 -2.37
N ASP A 277 -39.15 -6.90 -3.23
CA ASP A 277 -40.37 -7.70 -3.30
C ASP A 277 -41.06 -7.76 -1.93
N PRO A 278 -42.32 -7.27 -1.81
CA PRO A 278 -43.06 -7.33 -0.55
C PRO A 278 -43.14 -8.73 0.06
N GLN A 279 -42.93 -9.78 -0.74
CA GLN A 279 -42.83 -11.16 -0.30
C GLN A 279 -41.47 -11.53 0.28
N HIS A 280 -40.39 -10.74 -0.01
CA HIS A 280 -39.06 -10.92 0.48
C HIS A 280 -38.47 -9.58 0.94
N PRO A 281 -38.99 -8.97 2.01
CA PRO A 281 -38.60 -7.62 2.46
C PRO A 281 -37.14 -7.50 2.92
N PHE A 282 -36.40 -8.62 2.98
CA PHE A 282 -34.98 -8.69 3.33
C PHE A 282 -34.08 -9.04 2.15
N LEU A 283 -34.60 -9.09 0.92
CA LEU A 283 -33.79 -9.26 -0.27
C LEU A 283 -32.97 -8.00 -0.49
N ILE A 284 -31.66 -8.15 -0.28
CA ILE A 284 -30.69 -7.06 -0.47
C ILE A 284 -30.36 -7.00 -1.96
N PRO A 285 -30.70 -5.93 -2.67
CA PRO A 285 -30.39 -5.83 -4.08
C PRO A 285 -28.90 -5.69 -4.33
N PHE A 286 -28.46 -6.20 -5.48
CA PHE A 286 -27.12 -5.94 -6.02
C PHE A 286 -27.24 -4.76 -6.98
N LEU A 287 -26.59 -3.64 -6.67
CA LEU A 287 -26.63 -2.42 -7.46
C LEU A 287 -25.28 -2.18 -8.14
N PRO A 288 -25.25 -2.13 -9.47
CA PRO A 288 -24.05 -1.68 -10.17
C PRO A 288 -23.74 -0.22 -9.82
N ASP A 289 -22.48 0.07 -9.55
CA ASP A 289 -21.95 1.40 -9.32
C ASP A 289 -20.75 1.60 -10.24
N ALA A 290 -20.87 2.55 -11.16
CA ALA A 290 -19.79 2.97 -12.03
C ALA A 290 -19.35 4.36 -11.59
N PHE A 291 -18.08 4.52 -11.27
CA PHE A 291 -17.54 5.76 -10.78
C PHE A 291 -16.21 6.13 -11.43
N GLU A 292 -15.87 7.39 -11.34
CA GLU A 292 -14.62 7.94 -11.84
C GLU A 292 -13.71 8.36 -10.68
N SER A 293 -12.42 8.14 -10.86
CA SER A 293 -11.39 8.67 -10.00
C SER A 293 -10.36 9.39 -10.85
N GLU A 294 -10.05 10.63 -10.51
CA GLU A 294 -9.01 11.39 -11.20
C GLU A 294 -8.08 12.08 -10.20
N GLY A 295 -6.88 12.38 -10.63
CA GLY A 295 -5.93 13.08 -9.79
C GLY A 295 -4.68 13.48 -10.53
N TYR A 296 -3.93 14.39 -9.91
CA TYR A 296 -2.63 14.83 -10.41
C TYR A 296 -1.74 15.28 -9.27
N ASN A 297 -0.42 15.21 -9.49
CA ASN A 297 0.55 15.70 -8.53
C ASN A 297 1.72 16.41 -9.23
N LEU A 298 2.38 17.23 -8.46
CA LEU A 298 3.62 17.90 -8.84
C LEU A 298 4.57 17.89 -7.65
N LEU A 299 5.80 17.40 -7.85
CA LEU A 299 6.85 17.33 -6.85
C LEU A 299 8.11 18.02 -7.33
N MET A 300 8.70 18.83 -6.47
CA MET A 300 10.02 19.43 -6.60
C MET A 300 10.91 18.93 -5.46
N ARG A 301 12.13 18.48 -5.78
CA ARG A 301 13.15 18.13 -4.78
C ARG A 301 14.47 18.77 -5.14
N TRP A 302 15.01 19.55 -4.21
CA TRP A 302 16.36 20.09 -4.27
C TRP A 302 17.24 19.37 -3.26
N VAL A 303 18.40 18.90 -3.72
CA VAL A 303 19.42 18.27 -2.86
C VAL A 303 20.72 19.02 -3.04
N ARG A 304 21.35 19.40 -1.93
CA ARG A 304 22.71 19.92 -1.88
C ARG A 304 23.58 19.00 -1.07
N ASP A 305 24.60 18.44 -1.71
CA ASP A 305 25.59 17.57 -1.08
C ASP A 305 26.95 18.30 -1.04
N ALA A 306 27.37 18.69 0.17
CA ALA A 306 28.63 19.34 0.43
C ALA A 306 29.61 18.44 1.21
N GLY A 307 29.50 17.12 1.06
CA GLY A 307 30.34 16.11 1.67
C GLY A 307 29.96 15.82 3.13
N ASP A 308 30.32 16.70 4.07
CA ASP A 308 29.94 16.52 5.49
C ASP A 308 28.50 16.97 5.81
N ARG A 309 27.83 17.60 4.86
CA ARG A 309 26.45 18.10 5.01
C ARG A 309 25.65 17.83 3.75
N GLN A 310 24.50 17.20 3.92
CA GLN A 310 23.53 17.06 2.86
C GLN A 310 22.22 17.73 3.27
N ASN A 311 21.69 18.61 2.42
CA ASN A 311 20.38 19.24 2.58
C ASN A 311 19.44 18.67 1.56
N ASN A 312 18.20 18.41 1.93
CA ASN A 312 17.12 17.98 1.05
C ASN A 312 15.90 18.83 1.36
N LEU A 313 15.38 19.53 0.36
CA LEU A 313 14.12 20.26 0.41
C LEU A 313 13.18 19.63 -0.62
N GLN A 314 12.05 19.15 -0.14
CA GLN A 314 10.98 18.60 -0.98
C GLN A 314 9.72 19.43 -0.79
N VAL A 315 9.06 19.74 -1.90
CA VAL A 315 7.74 20.40 -1.92
C VAL A 315 6.88 19.62 -2.90
N TYR A 316 5.65 19.31 -2.51
CA TYR A 316 4.69 18.73 -3.45
C TYR A 316 3.28 19.26 -3.25
N PHE A 317 2.53 19.16 -4.32
CA PHE A 317 1.08 19.31 -4.36
C PHE A 317 0.46 18.03 -4.91
N ASP A 318 -0.63 17.58 -4.33
CA ASP A 318 -1.38 16.39 -4.73
C ASP A 318 -2.87 16.70 -4.73
N HIS A 319 -3.56 16.33 -5.79
CA HIS A 319 -5.00 16.47 -5.95
C HIS A 319 -5.63 15.13 -6.28
N SER A 320 -6.72 14.79 -5.62
CA SER A 320 -7.53 13.62 -5.94
C SER A 320 -9.03 13.95 -5.87
N ASP A 321 -9.78 13.50 -6.87
CA ASP A 321 -11.22 13.53 -6.93
C ASP A 321 -11.75 12.10 -7.15
N ARG A 322 -12.71 11.65 -6.33
CA ARG A 322 -13.30 10.32 -6.37
C ARG A 322 -14.80 10.40 -6.17
N GLN A 323 -15.57 9.81 -7.09
CA GLN A 323 -17.01 10.04 -7.17
C GLN A 323 -17.81 8.73 -7.06
N GLU A 324 -17.62 7.99 -5.97
CA GLU A 324 -18.43 6.80 -5.66
C GLU A 324 -19.85 7.17 -5.21
N GLN A 325 -20.80 6.27 -5.45
CA GLN A 325 -22.17 6.44 -4.97
C GLN A 325 -22.24 6.57 -3.44
N VAL A 326 -21.34 5.90 -2.73
CA VAL A 326 -21.33 5.89 -1.26
C VAL A 326 -20.48 7.01 -0.66
N LEU A 327 -19.50 7.50 -1.38
CA LEU A 327 -18.55 8.51 -0.91
C LEU A 327 -18.00 9.32 -2.09
N ARG A 328 -18.29 10.60 -2.11
CA ARG A 328 -17.73 11.55 -3.08
C ARG A 328 -16.81 12.49 -2.34
N GLN A 329 -15.57 12.56 -2.79
CA GLN A 329 -14.53 13.34 -2.11
C GLN A 329 -13.61 14.02 -3.08
N ARG A 330 -13.15 15.21 -2.69
CA ARG A 330 -12.07 15.95 -3.31
C ARG A 330 -11.06 16.30 -2.23
N VAL A 331 -9.80 15.95 -2.45
CA VAL A 331 -8.72 16.17 -1.46
C VAL A 331 -7.54 16.83 -2.13
N ASP A 332 -7.09 17.95 -1.55
CA ASP A 332 -5.91 18.72 -1.93
C ASP A 332 -4.87 18.65 -0.82
N THR A 333 -3.65 18.24 -1.14
CA THR A 333 -2.54 18.17 -0.19
C THR A 333 -1.38 19.04 -0.67
N PHE A 334 -0.93 19.95 0.18
CA PHE A 334 0.33 20.68 0.03
C PHE A 334 1.29 20.27 1.13
N ASP A 335 2.52 19.93 0.77
CA ASP A 335 3.55 19.49 1.72
C ASP A 335 4.89 20.15 1.42
N ILE A 336 5.58 20.56 2.47
CA ILE A 336 6.96 21.03 2.43
C ILE A 336 7.75 20.33 3.53
N ASP A 337 8.84 19.68 3.16
CA ASP A 337 9.72 18.92 4.06
C ASP A 337 11.18 19.30 3.82
N PHE A 338 11.86 19.69 4.87
CA PHE A 338 13.29 19.97 4.86
C PHE A 338 14.02 19.01 5.78
N THR A 339 15.08 18.39 5.28
CA THR A 339 15.94 17.48 6.03
C THR A 339 17.40 17.86 5.83
N GLN A 340 18.16 17.86 6.92
CA GLN A 340 19.61 18.04 6.89
C GLN A 340 20.31 16.88 7.58
N ASN A 341 21.30 16.29 6.90
CA ASN A 341 22.24 15.34 7.44
C ASN A 341 23.59 16.00 7.65
N ILE A 342 24.21 15.81 8.83
CA ILE A 342 25.47 16.44 9.21
C ILE A 342 26.38 15.38 9.86
N LYS A 343 27.58 15.18 9.31
CA LYS A 343 28.64 14.39 9.96
C LYS A 343 29.37 15.25 10.99
N LEU A 344 29.17 14.93 12.27
CA LEU A 344 29.81 15.64 13.41
C LEU A 344 31.04 14.87 13.87
N GLY A 345 32.17 15.10 13.19
CA GLY A 345 33.41 14.39 13.42
C GLY A 345 33.37 12.96 12.86
N ARG A 346 33.99 12.01 13.59
CA ARG A 346 34.14 10.61 13.14
C ARG A 346 33.12 9.66 13.74
N ARG A 347 32.35 10.08 14.73
CA ARG A 347 31.50 9.18 15.55
C ARG A 347 30.02 9.51 15.51
N ASN A 348 29.67 10.75 15.18
CA ASN A 348 28.27 11.20 15.18
C ASN A 348 27.84 11.58 13.79
N GLU A 349 26.64 11.14 13.44
CA GLU A 349 25.91 11.56 12.25
C GLU A 349 24.51 12.00 12.66
N LEU A 350 24.27 13.32 12.60
CA LEU A 350 23.02 13.94 13.01
C LEU A 350 22.12 14.17 11.80
N VAL A 351 20.91 13.69 11.89
CA VAL A 351 19.84 14.00 10.92
C VAL A 351 18.73 14.74 11.65
N TRP A 352 18.31 15.87 11.12
CA TRP A 352 17.16 16.61 11.63
C TRP A 352 16.32 17.19 10.49
N GLY A 353 15.07 17.48 10.74
CA GLY A 353 14.20 18.05 9.73
C GLY A 353 12.95 18.68 10.29
N LEU A 354 12.34 19.51 9.44
CA LEU A 354 11.11 20.24 9.68
C LEU A 354 10.14 19.94 8.55
N GLY A 355 8.86 19.81 8.86
CA GLY A 355 7.82 19.63 7.86
C GLY A 355 6.55 20.38 8.18
N TYR A 356 5.86 20.79 7.14
CA TYR A 356 4.52 21.34 7.18
C TYR A 356 3.66 20.68 6.10
N ARG A 357 2.47 20.25 6.48
CA ARG A 357 1.46 19.71 5.56
C ARG A 357 0.12 20.39 5.80
N ARG A 358 -0.54 20.72 4.70
CA ARG A 358 -1.89 21.21 4.69
C ARG A 358 -2.74 20.34 3.80
N ILE A 359 -3.82 19.80 4.35
CA ILE A 359 -4.80 18.98 3.63
C ILE A 359 -6.12 19.74 3.64
N GLY A 360 -6.68 20.00 2.47
CA GLY A 360 -8.04 20.51 2.31
C GLY A 360 -8.91 19.42 1.74
N ASP A 361 -10.03 19.15 2.34
CA ASP A 361 -11.01 18.20 1.84
C ASP A 361 -12.38 18.84 1.63
N ASP A 362 -13.13 18.30 0.66
CA ASP A 362 -14.49 18.69 0.29
C ASP A 362 -15.26 17.43 -0.08
N PHE A 363 -16.38 17.18 0.60
CA PHE A 363 -17.20 15.97 0.43
C PHE A 363 -18.60 16.31 -0.04
N ASP A 364 -19.06 15.66 -1.07
CA ASP A 364 -20.47 15.68 -1.41
C ASP A 364 -21.20 14.65 -0.52
N ASN A 365 -22.01 15.13 0.41
CA ASN A 365 -22.77 14.28 1.32
C ASN A 365 -23.77 13.41 0.56
N THR A 366 -23.77 12.12 0.88
CA THR A 366 -24.72 11.14 0.36
C THR A 366 -25.65 10.65 1.46
N PHE A 367 -26.70 9.90 1.13
CA PHE A 367 -27.53 9.25 2.14
C PHE A 367 -26.71 8.31 3.04
N ARG A 368 -25.68 7.67 2.49
CA ARG A 368 -24.82 6.73 3.24
C ARG A 368 -23.79 7.41 4.10
N THR A 369 -23.14 8.44 3.58
CA THR A 369 -22.01 9.08 4.26
C THR A 369 -22.25 10.58 4.29
N ILE A 370 -22.24 11.12 5.50
CA ILE A 370 -22.42 12.54 5.78
C ILE A 370 -21.19 13.02 6.54
N PHE A 371 -20.62 14.16 6.15
CA PHE A 371 -19.60 14.88 6.92
C PHE A 371 -20.20 16.15 7.48
N TYR A 372 -20.04 16.37 8.81
CA TYR A 372 -20.69 17.48 9.50
C TYR A 372 -19.95 18.81 9.36
N GLN A 373 -18.63 18.74 9.18
CA GLN A 373 -17.77 19.90 8.91
C GLN A 373 -17.13 19.71 7.54
N ASP A 374 -17.69 20.42 6.56
CA ASP A 374 -17.30 20.28 5.17
C ASP A 374 -17.48 21.63 4.46
N PRO A 375 -16.45 22.15 3.77
CA PRO A 375 -15.07 21.63 3.67
C PRO A 375 -14.27 21.80 4.96
N GLN A 376 -13.19 21.00 5.12
CA GLN A 376 -12.27 21.12 6.25
C GLN A 376 -10.82 21.30 5.77
N ILE A 377 -10.05 22.05 6.56
CA ILE A 377 -8.60 22.17 6.42
C ILE A 377 -7.97 21.52 7.63
N GLN A 378 -6.94 20.70 7.40
CA GLN A 378 -6.13 20.06 8.43
C GLN A 378 -4.69 20.52 8.25
N GLU A 379 -4.05 20.89 9.34
CA GLU A 379 -2.66 21.30 9.34
C GLU A 379 -1.82 20.38 10.21
N LEU A 380 -0.61 20.08 9.74
CA LEU A 380 0.34 19.22 10.42
C LEU A 380 1.71 19.86 10.39
N TYR A 381 2.31 20.02 11.55
CA TYR A 381 3.67 20.55 11.74
C TYR A 381 4.53 19.50 12.39
N ASN A 382 5.76 19.33 11.92
CA ASN A 382 6.64 18.36 12.53
C ASN A 382 8.09 18.84 12.64
N LEU A 383 8.76 18.34 13.66
CA LEU A 383 10.19 18.47 13.90
C LEU A 383 10.73 17.10 14.31
N PHE A 384 11.81 16.65 13.70
CA PHE A 384 12.49 15.47 14.17
C PHE A 384 14.00 15.68 14.29
N VAL A 385 14.61 14.91 15.17
CA VAL A 385 16.06 14.83 15.34
C VAL A 385 16.46 13.38 15.63
N GLN A 386 17.52 12.93 14.99
CA GLN A 386 18.11 11.61 15.19
C GLN A 386 19.62 11.70 15.13
N ASP A 387 20.31 11.09 16.08
CA ASP A 387 21.77 10.96 16.08
C ASP A 387 22.17 9.49 16.02
N GLU A 388 23.07 9.15 15.12
CA GLU A 388 23.76 7.88 15.06
C GLU A 388 25.15 8.03 15.65
N PHE A 389 25.39 7.40 16.79
CA PHE A 389 26.65 7.41 17.51
C PHE A 389 27.41 6.10 17.34
N ALA A 390 28.57 6.14 16.66
CA ALA A 390 29.48 5.02 16.56
C ALA A 390 30.29 4.89 17.85
N TRP A 391 29.83 4.03 18.79
CA TRP A 391 30.56 3.72 20.01
C TRP A 391 31.91 3.06 19.70
N ARG A 392 31.87 2.12 18.73
CA ARG A 392 33.01 1.46 18.09
C ARG A 392 32.71 1.36 16.60
N GLU A 393 33.69 0.98 15.79
CA GLU A 393 33.46 0.78 14.34
C GLU A 393 32.40 -0.29 14.05
N ASP A 394 32.31 -1.31 14.92
CA ASP A 394 31.35 -2.42 14.82
C ASP A 394 30.08 -2.24 15.66
N LEU A 395 29.96 -1.16 16.45
CA LEU A 395 28.80 -0.94 17.35
C LEU A 395 28.29 0.49 17.24
N LYS A 396 27.07 0.61 16.69
CA LYS A 396 26.38 1.89 16.48
C LYS A 396 25.10 1.97 17.32
N LEU A 397 24.86 3.10 17.94
CA LEU A 397 23.64 3.44 18.67
C LEU A 397 22.94 4.58 17.94
N THR A 398 21.68 4.40 17.57
CA THR A 398 20.86 5.44 16.97
C THR A 398 19.75 5.81 17.93
N ALA A 399 19.64 7.09 18.29
CA ALA A 399 18.57 7.64 19.12
C ALA A 399 17.87 8.76 18.37
N GLY A 400 16.57 8.73 18.34
CA GLY A 400 15.77 9.73 17.63
C GLY A 400 14.45 10.03 18.30
N ILE A 401 13.91 11.21 18.01
CA ILE A 401 12.61 11.66 18.47
C ILE A 401 11.97 12.56 17.43
N LYS A 402 10.67 12.40 17.25
CA LYS A 402 9.83 13.31 16.45
C LYS A 402 8.73 13.88 17.29
N TRP A 403 8.49 15.16 17.11
CA TRP A 403 7.31 15.89 17.58
C TRP A 403 6.47 16.25 16.38
N GLU A 404 5.20 15.95 16.46
CA GLU A 404 4.23 16.23 15.42
C GLU A 404 2.98 16.82 16.03
N HIS A 405 2.52 17.96 15.53
CA HIS A 405 1.28 18.61 15.94
C HIS A 405 0.26 18.51 14.81
N ASN A 406 -0.94 18.01 15.12
CA ASN A 406 -2.07 17.87 14.21
C ASN A 406 -3.37 18.39 14.85
N ASP A 407 -4.35 18.68 14.03
CA ASP A 407 -5.61 19.30 14.48
C ASP A 407 -6.55 18.36 15.24
N TYR A 408 -6.31 17.04 15.21
CA TYR A 408 -7.17 16.05 15.87
C TYR A 408 -6.76 15.81 17.33
N THR A 409 -5.49 15.49 17.55
CA THR A 409 -5.00 15.02 18.85
C THR A 409 -3.95 15.93 19.47
N GLY A 410 -3.64 17.08 18.82
CA GLY A 410 -2.63 18.00 19.27
C GLY A 410 -1.22 17.47 19.04
N THR A 411 -0.37 17.45 20.07
CA THR A 411 1.05 17.12 19.92
C THR A 411 1.36 15.67 20.27
N GLU A 412 1.89 14.95 19.32
CA GLU A 412 2.35 13.59 19.46
C GLU A 412 3.88 13.50 19.50
N THR A 413 4.39 12.54 20.28
CA THR A 413 5.83 12.33 20.45
C THR A 413 6.18 10.89 20.10
N GLN A 414 7.17 10.69 19.23
CA GLN A 414 7.52 9.39 18.66
C GLN A 414 9.04 9.13 18.80
N PRO A 415 9.50 8.64 19.98
CA PRO A 415 10.89 8.30 20.21
C PRO A 415 11.26 6.94 19.63
N SER A 416 12.54 6.75 19.30
CA SER A 416 13.12 5.44 18.98
C SER A 416 14.57 5.33 19.48
N LEU A 417 14.96 4.10 19.80
CA LEU A 417 16.32 3.73 20.16
C LEU A 417 16.68 2.45 19.41
N ARG A 418 17.82 2.45 18.72
CA ARG A 418 18.29 1.32 17.93
C ARG A 418 19.74 1.03 18.20
N LEU A 419 20.11 -0.23 18.26
CA LEU A 419 21.49 -0.69 18.43
C LEU A 419 21.83 -1.63 17.27
N LEU A 420 22.94 -1.38 16.60
CA LEU A 420 23.50 -2.25 15.57
C LEU A 420 24.87 -2.73 16.02
N TRP A 421 25.06 -4.05 16.04
CA TRP A 421 26.35 -4.68 16.27
C TRP A 421 26.73 -5.53 15.05
N ALA A 422 27.64 -4.99 14.22
CA ALA A 422 28.26 -5.70 13.11
C ALA A 422 29.44 -6.52 13.66
N GLN A 423 29.16 -7.71 14.23
CA GLN A 423 30.14 -8.56 14.90
C GLN A 423 31.38 -8.86 14.04
N ASP A 424 31.13 -9.08 12.75
CA ASP A 424 32.11 -9.23 11.68
C ASP A 424 31.48 -8.93 10.31
N ALA A 425 32.21 -9.20 9.23
CA ALA A 425 31.70 -8.98 7.86
C ALA A 425 30.51 -9.88 7.46
N ARG A 426 30.25 -10.95 8.23
CA ARG A 426 29.22 -11.95 7.94
C ARG A 426 28.03 -11.88 8.89
N HIS A 427 28.21 -11.37 10.09
CA HIS A 427 27.23 -11.43 11.18
C HIS A 427 26.89 -10.04 11.70
N ALA A 428 25.63 -9.65 11.62
CA ALA A 428 25.12 -8.43 12.21
C ALA A 428 23.89 -8.70 13.07
N TRP A 429 23.85 -8.11 14.26
CA TRP A 429 22.73 -8.13 15.18
C TRP A 429 22.19 -6.72 15.35
N TRP A 430 20.90 -6.60 15.47
CA TRP A 430 20.30 -5.32 15.80
C TRP A 430 19.12 -5.47 16.77
N LEU A 431 18.91 -4.43 17.57
CA LEU A 431 17.81 -4.27 18.50
C LEU A 431 17.14 -2.92 18.23
N ALA A 432 15.81 -2.87 18.35
CA ALA A 432 15.08 -1.61 18.26
C ALA A 432 13.96 -1.57 19.31
N ALA A 433 13.74 -0.36 19.87
CA ALA A 433 12.59 -0.02 20.68
C ALA A 433 12.03 1.30 20.15
N SER A 434 10.74 1.34 19.83
CA SER A 434 10.12 2.50 19.18
C SER A 434 8.69 2.70 19.66
N ARG A 435 8.26 3.97 19.76
CA ARG A 435 6.86 4.35 19.88
C ARG A 435 6.39 4.97 18.58
N ALA A 436 5.21 4.54 18.10
CA ALA A 436 4.52 5.07 16.94
C ALA A 436 3.09 5.43 17.26
N VAL A 437 2.48 6.32 16.48
CA VAL A 437 1.08 6.71 16.61
C VAL A 437 0.37 6.66 15.27
N ARG A 438 -0.91 6.32 15.30
CA ARG A 438 -1.86 6.55 14.21
C ARG A 438 -2.84 7.63 14.64
N THR A 439 -2.88 8.73 13.90
CA THR A 439 -3.85 9.80 14.14
C THR A 439 -5.22 9.43 13.60
N PRO A 440 -6.31 9.92 14.21
CA PRO A 440 -7.67 9.70 13.70
C PRO A 440 -7.85 10.23 12.27
N SER A 441 -8.82 9.67 11.59
CA SER A 441 -9.24 10.07 10.23
C SER A 441 -10.49 10.94 10.24
N ARG A 442 -10.83 11.48 9.07
CA ARG A 442 -12.09 12.23 8.86
C ARG A 442 -13.32 11.40 9.16
N LEU A 443 -13.33 10.12 8.75
CA LEU A 443 -14.44 9.21 9.04
C LEU A 443 -14.61 8.96 10.54
N GLU A 444 -13.52 8.83 11.28
CA GLU A 444 -13.56 8.53 12.71
C GLU A 444 -13.98 9.74 13.57
N THR A 445 -13.69 10.96 13.11
CA THR A 445 -13.90 12.16 13.92
C THR A 445 -15.18 12.94 13.57
N ASN A 446 -15.60 12.93 12.31
CA ASN A 446 -16.54 13.94 11.84
C ASN A 446 -17.48 13.43 10.73
N SER A 447 -17.87 12.18 10.78
CA SER A 447 -18.80 11.60 9.81
C SER A 447 -20.01 10.95 10.47
N SER A 448 -20.98 10.65 9.65
CA SER A 448 -22.11 9.79 9.98
C SER A 448 -22.31 8.81 8.84
N ILE A 449 -22.03 7.54 9.08
CA ILE A 449 -22.07 6.47 8.08
C ILE A 449 -23.25 5.57 8.36
N ALA A 450 -24.09 5.34 7.35
CA ALA A 450 -25.17 4.34 7.45
C ALA A 450 -24.53 2.94 7.56
N ALA A 451 -24.59 2.33 8.76
CA ALA A 451 -23.92 1.09 9.08
C ALA A 451 -24.78 -0.14 8.69
N TYR A 452 -26.05 -0.15 9.07
CA TYR A 452 -27.00 -1.20 8.68
C TYR A 452 -28.44 -0.73 8.77
N GLN A 453 -29.32 -1.41 8.04
CA GLN A 453 -30.74 -1.14 8.00
C GLN A 453 -31.49 -2.10 8.93
N LEU A 454 -32.40 -1.55 9.70
CA LEU A 454 -33.29 -2.34 10.57
C LEU A 454 -34.58 -2.70 9.81
N PRO A 455 -35.15 -3.88 10.02
CA PRO A 455 -36.48 -4.18 9.53
C PRO A 455 -37.52 -3.22 10.15
N PRO A 456 -38.67 -3.02 9.51
CA PRO A 456 -39.79 -2.32 10.13
C PRO A 456 -40.14 -2.95 11.50
N ASP A 457 -40.50 -2.12 12.49
CA ASP A 457 -40.91 -2.64 13.78
C ASP A 457 -42.21 -3.48 13.66
N PRO A 458 -42.17 -4.78 13.92
CA PRO A 458 -43.34 -5.62 13.85
C PRO A 458 -44.44 -5.26 14.88
N ALA A 459 -44.04 -4.59 16.00
CA ALA A 459 -44.95 -4.19 17.05
C ALA A 459 -45.62 -2.84 16.79
N ASP A 460 -45.02 -2.01 15.93
CA ASP A 460 -45.55 -0.69 15.56
C ASP A 460 -45.40 -0.38 14.06
N PRO A 461 -46.10 -1.12 13.17
CA PRO A 461 -46.03 -0.95 11.73
C PRO A 461 -46.60 0.39 11.23
N VAL A 462 -47.22 1.17 12.10
CA VAL A 462 -47.80 2.47 11.78
C VAL A 462 -46.79 3.60 11.99
N TYR A 463 -46.00 3.53 13.06
CA TYR A 463 -44.98 4.54 13.36
C TYR A 463 -43.63 4.28 12.66
N TYR A 464 -43.31 3.01 12.39
CA TYR A 464 -42.09 2.61 11.68
C TYR A 464 -42.45 1.79 10.44
N PRO A 465 -43.19 2.39 9.46
CA PRO A 465 -43.49 1.70 8.21
C PRO A 465 -42.26 1.55 7.28
N SER A 466 -41.22 2.33 7.54
CA SER A 466 -39.94 2.28 6.82
C SER A 466 -38.86 1.66 7.68
N PRO A 467 -37.91 0.92 7.11
CA PRO A 467 -36.76 0.41 7.85
C PRO A 467 -35.98 1.55 8.48
N GLY A 468 -35.64 1.40 9.76
CA GLY A 468 -34.74 2.30 10.46
C GLY A 468 -33.30 2.12 9.96
N VAL A 469 -32.46 3.15 10.08
CA VAL A 469 -31.04 3.10 9.75
C VAL A 469 -30.21 3.32 11.01
N VAL A 470 -29.38 2.36 11.36
CA VAL A 470 -28.36 2.54 12.39
C VAL A 470 -27.14 3.20 11.74
N ARG A 471 -26.68 4.28 12.32
CA ARG A 471 -25.54 5.04 11.83
C ARG A 471 -24.33 4.89 12.74
N LEU A 472 -23.17 4.88 12.16
CA LEU A 472 -21.88 4.99 12.84
C LEU A 472 -21.48 6.46 12.82
N GLU A 473 -21.46 7.07 14.01
CA GLU A 473 -21.20 8.49 14.21
C GLU A 473 -19.73 8.74 14.54
N GLY A 474 -19.11 9.69 13.86
CA GLY A 474 -17.77 10.16 14.18
C GLY A 474 -17.73 10.79 15.57
N ASN A 475 -16.60 10.62 16.24
CA ASN A 475 -16.36 11.18 17.59
C ASN A 475 -15.14 12.12 17.55
N PRO A 476 -15.32 13.43 17.75
CA PRO A 476 -14.20 14.39 17.78
C PRO A 476 -13.20 14.13 18.91
N GLU A 477 -13.58 13.37 19.95
CA GLU A 477 -12.72 13.00 21.08
C GLU A 477 -11.89 11.73 20.81
N THR A 478 -11.99 11.13 19.62
CA THR A 478 -11.19 9.97 19.23
C THR A 478 -9.70 10.27 19.34
N LYS A 479 -8.98 9.42 20.10
CA LYS A 479 -7.56 9.58 20.39
C LYS A 479 -6.70 8.93 19.31
N SER A 480 -5.41 9.28 19.30
CA SER A 480 -4.40 8.54 18.54
C SER A 480 -4.27 7.11 19.11
N GLU A 481 -4.26 6.13 18.20
CA GLU A 481 -3.81 4.78 18.56
C GLU A 481 -2.29 4.77 18.73
N THR A 482 -1.79 4.05 19.73
CA THR A 482 -0.35 3.98 20.01
C THR A 482 0.19 2.59 19.85
N LEU A 483 1.43 2.50 19.37
CA LEU A 483 2.23 1.27 19.31
C LEU A 483 3.52 1.47 20.08
N ASN A 484 3.83 0.51 20.97
CA ASN A 484 5.16 0.32 21.54
C ASN A 484 5.73 -0.99 20.99
N ALA A 485 6.80 -0.91 20.22
CA ALA A 485 7.40 -2.03 19.51
C ALA A 485 8.80 -2.35 20.02
N PHE A 486 9.09 -3.65 20.12
CA PHE A 486 10.42 -4.20 20.41
C PHE A 486 10.78 -5.20 19.32
N GLU A 487 12.00 -5.05 18.77
CA GLU A 487 12.47 -5.86 17.65
C GLU A 487 13.89 -6.36 17.90
N LEU A 488 14.15 -7.58 17.47
CA LEU A 488 15.48 -8.20 17.44
C LEU A 488 15.71 -8.75 16.04
N GLY A 489 16.80 -8.37 15.40
CA GLY A 489 17.18 -8.89 14.10
C GLY A 489 18.56 -9.52 14.06
N TYR A 490 18.73 -10.47 13.18
CA TYR A 490 19.97 -11.12 12.88
C TYR A 490 20.16 -11.27 11.38
N ARG A 491 21.29 -10.82 10.85
CA ARG A 491 21.71 -10.98 9.47
C ARG A 491 22.94 -11.83 9.37
N TRP A 492 22.91 -12.78 8.47
CA TRP A 492 24.02 -13.66 8.18
C TRP A 492 24.30 -13.68 6.68
N HIS A 493 25.56 -13.44 6.33
CA HIS A 493 26.05 -13.44 4.96
C HIS A 493 27.19 -14.46 4.83
N LEU A 494 26.99 -15.47 3.99
CA LEU A 494 28.01 -16.46 3.68
C LEU A 494 28.72 -16.07 2.38
N ASP A 495 30.06 -16.23 2.29
CA ASP A 495 30.86 -15.79 1.14
C ASP A 495 30.48 -16.43 -0.21
N GLU A 496 29.66 -17.47 -0.21
CA GLU A 496 29.26 -18.24 -1.40
C GLU A 496 27.85 -17.91 -1.88
N GLY A 497 27.39 -16.67 -1.72
CA GLY A 497 26.11 -16.25 -2.31
C GLY A 497 24.87 -16.63 -1.48
N ILE A 498 24.97 -16.77 -0.15
CA ILE A 498 23.83 -17.01 0.74
C ILE A 498 23.68 -15.82 1.69
N SER A 499 22.48 -15.30 1.78
CA SER A 499 22.07 -14.28 2.73
C SER A 499 20.82 -14.69 3.48
N LEU A 500 20.82 -14.49 4.79
CA LEU A 500 19.68 -14.77 5.65
C LEU A 500 19.41 -13.55 6.54
N ASP A 501 18.17 -13.10 6.57
CA ASP A 501 17.67 -12.06 7.47
C ASP A 501 16.54 -12.65 8.33
N LEU A 502 16.69 -12.60 9.65
CA LEU A 502 15.70 -13.02 10.63
C LEU A 502 15.33 -11.83 11.50
N THR A 503 14.04 -11.58 11.64
CA THR A 503 13.49 -10.57 12.55
C THR A 503 12.47 -11.21 13.48
N LEU A 504 12.61 -10.96 14.78
CA LEU A 504 11.61 -11.23 15.81
C LEU A 504 11.01 -9.90 16.27
N PHE A 505 9.71 -9.86 16.49
CA PHE A 505 9.03 -8.64 16.94
C PHE A 505 8.00 -8.91 18.02
N HIS A 506 7.80 -7.91 18.88
CA HIS A 506 6.75 -7.86 19.88
C HIS A 506 6.17 -6.44 19.94
N ASN A 507 4.92 -6.29 19.58
CA ASN A 507 4.20 -5.04 19.42
C ASN A 507 3.05 -4.98 20.43
N ARG A 508 2.94 -3.88 21.17
CA ARG A 508 1.79 -3.59 22.06
C ARG A 508 1.08 -2.35 21.56
N TYR A 509 -0.18 -2.53 21.22
CA TYR A 509 -1.06 -1.46 20.75
C TYR A 509 -2.00 -1.09 21.88
N SER A 510 -2.21 0.21 22.07
CA SER A 510 -3.17 0.76 23.02
C SER A 510 -4.04 1.82 22.37
N ASP A 511 -5.18 2.07 22.95
CA ASP A 511 -6.18 3.02 22.47
C ASP A 511 -6.67 2.71 21.05
N LEU A 512 -6.78 1.42 20.66
CA LEU A 512 -7.32 1.04 19.36
C LEU A 512 -8.81 1.39 19.27
N VAL A 513 -9.22 1.81 18.09
CA VAL A 513 -10.60 2.21 17.79
C VAL A 513 -11.59 1.04 18.00
N THR A 514 -12.72 1.35 18.63
CA THR A 514 -13.89 0.49 18.85
C THR A 514 -15.16 1.14 18.30
N PHE A 515 -16.20 0.35 18.15
CA PHE A 515 -17.54 0.81 17.73
C PHE A 515 -18.53 0.61 18.88
N GLU A 516 -18.82 1.70 19.61
CA GLU A 516 -19.60 1.66 20.82
C GLU A 516 -21.09 1.92 20.57
N ALA A 517 -21.96 1.08 21.13
CA ALA A 517 -23.40 1.22 21.03
C ALA A 517 -23.91 2.40 21.87
N THR A 518 -24.72 3.26 21.29
CA THR A 518 -25.38 4.37 21.99
C THR A 518 -26.87 4.03 22.19
N GLY A 519 -27.21 3.54 23.38
CA GLY A 519 -28.56 3.10 23.69
C GLY A 519 -28.99 1.81 22.98
N SER A 520 -30.25 1.43 23.12
CA SER A 520 -30.84 0.24 22.48
C SER A 520 -32.26 0.53 22.04
N LEU A 521 -32.65 -0.01 20.89
CA LEU A 521 -34.04 0.03 20.45
C LEU A 521 -34.89 -0.89 21.33
N SER A 522 -36.21 -0.64 21.39
CA SER A 522 -37.14 -1.38 22.22
C SER A 522 -37.59 -2.73 21.65
N PHE A 523 -37.17 -3.08 20.44
CA PHE A 523 -37.54 -4.32 19.76
C PHE A 523 -36.30 -5.14 19.34
N GLN A 524 -36.49 -6.46 19.24
CA GLN A 524 -35.46 -7.37 18.81
C GLN A 524 -35.47 -7.61 17.30
N VAL A 525 -34.33 -7.77 16.70
CA VAL A 525 -34.16 -8.18 15.31
C VAL A 525 -33.27 -9.41 15.21
N PRO A 526 -33.34 -10.18 14.12
CA PRO A 526 -32.40 -11.26 13.87
C PRO A 526 -30.96 -10.71 13.85
N ASN A 527 -30.05 -11.40 14.53
CA ASN A 527 -28.66 -11.02 14.56
C ASN A 527 -28.01 -11.31 13.18
N PRO A 528 -27.59 -10.28 12.41
CA PRO A 528 -27.03 -10.49 11.08
C PRO A 528 -25.67 -11.20 11.12
N LEU A 529 -25.00 -11.23 12.28
CA LEU A 529 -23.68 -11.81 12.48
C LEU A 529 -23.74 -13.24 13.05
N ASN A 530 -24.85 -13.57 13.75
CA ASN A 530 -25.08 -14.90 14.32
C ASN A 530 -26.47 -15.41 13.88
N PRO A 531 -26.58 -16.09 12.76
CA PRO A 531 -27.86 -16.60 12.28
C PRO A 531 -28.57 -17.48 13.32
N GLY A 532 -29.82 -17.14 13.62
CA GLY A 532 -30.64 -17.84 14.63
C GLY A 532 -30.69 -17.17 15.99
N GLU A 533 -29.90 -16.13 16.22
CA GLU A 533 -30.00 -15.30 17.42
C GLU A 533 -30.82 -14.03 17.18
N TRP A 534 -31.37 -13.47 18.25
CA TRP A 534 -32.11 -12.20 18.24
C TRP A 534 -31.44 -11.24 19.22
N PHE A 535 -31.32 -9.96 18.84
CA PHE A 535 -30.74 -8.95 19.71
C PHE A 535 -31.50 -7.63 19.64
N TYR A 536 -31.34 -6.79 20.66
CA TYR A 536 -31.81 -5.40 20.63
C TYR A 536 -30.76 -4.54 19.91
N PRO A 537 -31.06 -4.01 18.72
CA PRO A 537 -30.10 -3.20 18.00
C PRO A 537 -29.84 -1.87 18.73
N PRO A 538 -28.62 -1.31 18.62
CA PRO A 538 -28.33 0.02 19.15
C PRO A 538 -29.09 1.11 18.38
N ASN A 539 -29.29 2.25 19.02
CA ASN A 539 -29.85 3.43 18.35
C ASN A 539 -28.87 3.98 17.29
N SER A 540 -27.59 4.05 17.65
CA SER A 540 -26.47 4.34 16.76
C SER A 540 -25.19 3.71 17.30
N LEU A 541 -24.14 3.73 16.52
CA LEU A 541 -22.77 3.38 16.93
C LEU A 541 -21.94 4.65 16.96
N THR A 542 -20.90 4.70 17.77
CA THR A 542 -19.91 5.78 17.77
C THR A 542 -18.50 5.22 17.88
N TYR A 543 -17.53 5.95 17.36
CA TYR A 543 -16.12 5.62 17.55
C TYR A 543 -15.66 5.94 18.97
N ASP A 544 -14.84 5.05 19.56
CA ASP A 544 -14.12 5.26 20.82
C ASP A 544 -12.79 4.49 20.78
N ASN A 545 -11.98 4.56 21.84
CA ASN A 545 -10.67 3.95 21.94
C ASN A 545 -10.59 2.97 23.14
N LEU A 546 -11.38 1.92 23.13
CA LEU A 546 -11.56 0.98 24.24
C LEU A 546 -11.00 -0.43 23.93
N ARG A 547 -9.90 -0.51 23.14
CA ARG A 547 -9.28 -1.79 22.81
C ARG A 547 -7.76 -1.70 22.86
N ASP A 548 -7.17 -2.76 23.39
CA ASP A 548 -5.72 -3.03 23.29
C ASP A 548 -5.45 -4.26 22.44
N ALA A 549 -4.25 -4.37 21.89
CA ALA A 549 -3.82 -5.56 21.15
C ALA A 549 -2.33 -5.84 21.33
N THR A 550 -1.96 -7.10 21.13
CA THR A 550 -0.58 -7.53 21.06
C THR A 550 -0.36 -8.32 19.78
N SER A 551 0.64 -7.94 18.98
CA SER A 551 1.10 -8.77 17.87
C SER A 551 2.57 -9.17 18.08
N GLN A 552 2.88 -10.45 17.89
CA GLN A 552 4.23 -10.97 17.99
C GLN A 552 4.49 -11.96 16.86
N GLY A 553 5.76 -12.11 16.48
CA GLY A 553 6.05 -12.98 15.37
C GLY A 553 7.50 -13.05 14.96
N ALA A 554 7.71 -13.78 13.86
CA ALA A 554 8.99 -13.98 13.24
C ALA A 554 8.90 -13.83 11.72
N GLU A 555 9.89 -13.18 11.13
CA GLU A 555 10.01 -12.96 9.69
C GLU A 555 11.39 -13.42 9.25
N LEU A 556 11.43 -14.30 8.25
CA LEU A 556 12.65 -14.88 7.70
C LEU A 556 12.71 -14.64 6.21
N SER A 557 13.85 -14.20 5.72
CA SER A 557 14.19 -14.11 4.30
C SER A 557 15.51 -14.81 4.03
N LEU A 558 15.51 -15.70 3.05
CA LEU A 558 16.68 -16.38 2.52
C LEU A 558 16.86 -16.02 1.07
N ASP A 559 18.07 -15.62 0.69
CA ASP A 559 18.47 -15.42 -0.69
C ASP A 559 19.72 -16.23 -0.97
N TRP A 560 19.65 -17.10 -1.96
CA TRP A 560 20.73 -18.03 -2.29
C TRP A 560 21.00 -18.06 -3.79
N GLN A 561 22.18 -17.58 -4.18
CA GLN A 561 22.72 -17.77 -5.52
C GLN A 561 23.32 -19.20 -5.60
N ALA A 562 22.46 -20.18 -5.90
CA ALA A 562 22.86 -21.60 -5.91
C ALA A 562 23.83 -21.94 -7.04
N HIS A 563 23.77 -21.19 -8.15
CA HIS A 563 24.66 -21.27 -9.31
C HIS A 563 24.64 -19.93 -10.03
N GLU A 564 25.64 -19.62 -10.88
CA GLU A 564 25.68 -18.37 -11.65
C GLU A 564 24.38 -18.06 -12.42
N ASN A 565 23.68 -19.09 -12.87
CA ASN A 565 22.43 -19.00 -13.61
C ASN A 565 21.18 -19.46 -12.84
N TRP A 566 21.29 -19.71 -11.52
CA TRP A 566 20.19 -20.20 -10.69
C TRP A 566 20.18 -19.55 -9.31
N ARG A 567 19.13 -18.82 -9.00
CA ARG A 567 18.90 -18.15 -7.73
C ARG A 567 17.62 -18.64 -7.07
N LEU A 568 17.69 -18.89 -5.77
CA LEU A 568 16.57 -19.26 -4.92
C LEU A 568 16.32 -18.20 -3.88
N ARG A 569 15.06 -17.82 -3.71
CA ARG A 569 14.62 -16.91 -2.62
C ARG A 569 13.46 -17.56 -1.87
N ALA A 570 13.56 -17.59 -0.55
CA ALA A 570 12.50 -18.12 0.30
C ALA A 570 12.18 -17.09 1.40
N ASN A 571 10.89 -16.85 1.60
CA ASN A 571 10.38 -16.01 2.65
C ASN A 571 9.42 -16.82 3.53
N TYR A 572 9.45 -16.56 4.83
CA TYR A 572 8.51 -17.10 5.80
C TYR A 572 8.15 -16.01 6.81
N SER A 573 6.89 -15.90 7.16
CA SER A 573 6.43 -15.06 8.27
C SER A 573 5.42 -15.81 9.13
N TRP A 574 5.53 -15.65 10.44
CA TRP A 574 4.62 -16.13 11.43
C TRP A 574 4.13 -14.97 12.30
N LEU A 575 2.84 -14.93 12.57
CA LEU A 575 2.15 -13.89 13.32
C LEU A 575 1.21 -14.53 14.35
N ASP A 576 1.28 -14.03 15.56
CA ASP A 576 0.29 -14.25 16.60
C ASP A 576 -0.28 -12.89 17.03
N LEU A 577 -1.60 -12.72 16.89
CA LEU A 577 -2.31 -11.47 17.18
C LEU A 577 -3.41 -11.73 18.18
N SER A 578 -3.35 -11.05 19.32
CA SER A 578 -4.41 -11.00 20.32
C SER A 578 -4.93 -9.59 20.48
N ALA A 579 -6.20 -9.47 20.80
CA ALA A 579 -6.84 -8.19 21.11
C ALA A 579 -7.81 -8.40 22.26
N ASP A 580 -7.91 -7.42 23.11
CA ASP A 580 -8.79 -7.39 24.27
C ASP A 580 -9.50 -6.03 24.31
N VAL A 581 -10.82 -6.05 24.53
CA VAL A 581 -11.63 -4.85 24.72
C VAL A 581 -11.80 -4.56 26.20
N ASP A 582 -11.95 -3.30 26.56
CA ASP A 582 -12.22 -2.90 27.93
C ASP A 582 -13.58 -3.45 28.41
N ASP A 583 -13.72 -3.72 29.72
CA ASP A 583 -14.92 -4.29 30.30
C ASP A 583 -16.19 -3.42 30.11
N ASN A 584 -16.02 -2.13 29.85
CA ASN A 584 -17.09 -1.17 29.59
C ASN A 584 -17.37 -0.98 28.08
N SER A 585 -16.63 -1.62 27.20
CA SER A 585 -16.87 -1.58 25.76
C SER A 585 -18.10 -2.42 25.38
N THR A 586 -18.85 -1.92 24.43
CA THR A 586 -19.99 -2.60 23.80
C THR A 586 -19.64 -3.18 22.42
N ASP A 587 -18.38 -3.04 21.97
CA ASP A 587 -17.90 -3.58 20.70
C ASP A 587 -17.76 -5.11 20.74
N ALA A 588 -18.83 -5.80 20.40
CA ALA A 588 -18.88 -7.27 20.42
C ALA A 588 -18.11 -7.95 19.26
N PHE A 589 -17.61 -7.20 18.29
CA PHE A 589 -17.19 -7.77 17.01
C PHE A 589 -15.73 -7.48 16.64
N GLY A 590 -15.21 -6.34 17.05
CA GLY A 590 -13.96 -5.81 16.54
C GLY A 590 -12.75 -6.71 16.78
N ASP A 591 -12.66 -7.39 17.92
CA ASP A 591 -11.52 -8.25 18.22
C ASP A 591 -11.51 -9.54 17.38
N THR A 592 -12.67 -10.14 17.11
CA THR A 592 -12.78 -11.36 16.31
C THR A 592 -12.48 -11.12 14.84
N VAL A 593 -12.90 -9.97 14.29
CA VAL A 593 -12.58 -9.56 12.92
C VAL A 593 -11.09 -9.26 12.80
N LEU A 594 -10.54 -8.50 13.73
CA LEU A 594 -9.14 -8.11 13.75
C LEU A 594 -8.19 -9.32 13.79
N LYS A 595 -8.47 -10.30 14.67
CA LYS A 595 -7.72 -11.56 14.73
C LYS A 595 -7.93 -12.41 13.49
N GLY A 596 -9.16 -12.50 13.00
CA GLY A 596 -9.56 -13.42 11.94
C GLY A 596 -9.17 -13.00 10.52
N SER A 597 -8.91 -11.72 10.28
CA SER A 597 -8.53 -11.18 8.97
C SER A 597 -7.03 -11.32 8.67
N SER A 598 -6.20 -11.64 9.65
CA SER A 598 -4.75 -11.72 9.49
C SER A 598 -4.28 -13.16 9.41
N ALA A 599 -3.50 -13.50 8.39
CA ALA A 599 -2.94 -14.82 8.20
C ALA A 599 -1.92 -15.13 9.30
N ARG A 600 -2.04 -16.31 9.96
CA ARG A 600 -1.13 -16.73 11.02
C ARG A 600 0.26 -17.04 10.50
N TYR A 601 0.37 -17.59 9.30
CA TYR A 601 1.64 -17.78 8.62
C TYR A 601 1.48 -17.63 7.12
N GLN A 602 2.53 -17.18 6.48
CA GLN A 602 2.65 -17.16 5.03
C GLN A 602 4.10 -17.45 4.64
N TRP A 603 4.28 -18.08 3.47
CA TRP A 603 5.60 -18.34 2.92
C TRP A 603 5.60 -18.26 1.40
N SER A 604 6.76 -17.99 0.86
CA SER A 604 6.97 -17.99 -0.59
C SER A 604 8.32 -18.61 -0.95
N LEU A 605 8.38 -19.24 -2.11
CA LEU A 605 9.59 -19.75 -2.72
C LEU A 605 9.64 -19.29 -4.17
N ARG A 606 10.70 -18.61 -4.54
CA ARG A 606 11.01 -18.23 -5.91
C ARG A 606 12.25 -18.95 -6.38
N SER A 607 12.18 -19.51 -7.60
CA SER A 607 13.30 -20.14 -8.27
C SER A 607 13.49 -19.49 -9.63
N GLN A 608 14.60 -18.81 -9.81
CA GLN A 608 14.90 -17.98 -10.97
C GLN A 608 16.03 -18.65 -11.76
N HIS A 609 15.78 -18.97 -13.03
CA HIS A 609 16.72 -19.65 -13.90
C HIS A 609 17.04 -18.80 -15.13
N SER A 610 18.29 -18.63 -15.44
CA SER A 610 18.79 -18.16 -16.74
C SER A 610 19.22 -19.38 -17.55
N ILE A 611 18.29 -19.95 -18.35
CA ILE A 611 18.50 -21.22 -19.10
C ILE A 611 19.58 -21.02 -20.18
N THR A 612 19.50 -19.89 -20.88
CA THR A 612 20.54 -19.38 -21.80
C THR A 612 20.68 -17.87 -21.55
N PRO A 613 21.67 -17.20 -22.12
CA PRO A 613 21.75 -15.73 -22.04
C PRO A 613 20.47 -15.01 -22.50
N GLU A 614 19.72 -15.61 -23.43
CA GLU A 614 18.49 -15.02 -23.96
C GLU A 614 17.21 -15.57 -23.33
N LEU A 615 17.24 -16.74 -22.68
CA LEU A 615 16.03 -17.43 -22.18
C LEU A 615 16.06 -17.56 -20.66
N SER A 616 15.06 -17.02 -19.99
CA SER A 616 14.86 -17.15 -18.55
C SER A 616 13.54 -17.84 -18.21
N MET A 617 13.52 -18.51 -17.06
CA MET A 617 12.34 -19.16 -16.49
C MET A 617 12.29 -18.88 -14.99
N ASP A 618 11.14 -18.40 -14.52
CA ASP A 618 10.90 -18.04 -13.13
C ASP A 618 9.70 -18.83 -12.60
N LEU A 619 9.89 -19.49 -11.47
CA LEU A 619 8.87 -20.21 -10.72
C LEU A 619 8.60 -19.49 -9.42
N TRP A 620 7.35 -19.28 -9.05
CA TRP A 620 6.98 -18.63 -7.81
C TRP A 620 5.81 -19.35 -7.14
N ILE A 621 6.07 -19.91 -5.97
CA ILE A 621 5.07 -20.55 -5.12
C ILE A 621 4.84 -19.66 -3.91
N GLN A 622 3.58 -19.40 -3.60
CA GLN A 622 3.15 -18.62 -2.43
C GLN A 622 2.06 -19.37 -1.69
N HIS A 623 2.16 -19.38 -0.38
CA HIS A 623 1.13 -19.95 0.50
C HIS A 623 0.72 -18.95 1.54
N VAL A 624 -0.59 -18.80 1.74
CA VAL A 624 -1.20 -17.98 2.78
C VAL A 624 -2.15 -18.87 3.59
N ASP A 625 -2.01 -18.81 4.91
CA ASP A 625 -2.88 -19.55 5.84
C ASP A 625 -4.33 -19.08 5.77
N ALA A 626 -5.23 -19.88 6.30
CA ALA A 626 -6.65 -19.60 6.34
C ALA A 626 -6.93 -18.34 7.19
N LEU A 627 -7.88 -17.53 6.72
CA LEU A 627 -8.44 -16.44 7.51
C LEU A 627 -9.73 -16.95 8.18
N SER A 628 -9.76 -16.96 9.50
CA SER A 628 -10.91 -17.51 10.23
C SER A 628 -12.17 -16.63 10.14
N ARG A 629 -11.95 -15.31 9.99
CA ARG A 629 -13.03 -14.32 9.86
C ARG A 629 -12.51 -13.08 9.13
N SER A 630 -12.79 -12.99 7.85
CA SER A 630 -12.38 -11.88 7.01
C SER A 630 -13.58 -11.07 6.54
N GLY A 631 -13.45 -9.74 6.50
CA GLY A 631 -14.53 -8.80 6.19
C GLY A 631 -15.29 -8.36 7.44
N PHE A 632 -15.77 -7.11 7.44
CA PHE A 632 -16.41 -6.50 8.61
C PHE A 632 -17.92 -6.80 8.68
N SER A 633 -18.69 -6.40 7.70
CA SER A 633 -20.17 -6.51 7.75
C SER A 633 -20.72 -7.92 7.43
N ARG A 634 -19.92 -8.73 6.72
CA ARG A 634 -20.26 -10.13 6.38
C ARG A 634 -19.01 -11.00 6.51
N PRO A 635 -18.53 -11.22 7.74
CA PRO A 635 -17.31 -11.96 7.94
C PRO A 635 -17.44 -13.40 7.39
N ARG A 636 -16.41 -13.80 6.61
CA ARG A 636 -16.31 -15.10 5.97
C ARG A 636 -15.00 -15.77 6.34
N SER A 637 -15.03 -17.08 6.51
CA SER A 637 -13.79 -17.87 6.56
C SER A 637 -13.23 -18.02 5.14
N ILE A 638 -11.96 -17.68 4.97
CA ILE A 638 -11.22 -17.84 3.71
C ILE A 638 -10.29 -19.05 3.89
N PRO A 639 -10.42 -20.09 3.07
CA PRO A 639 -9.54 -21.25 3.15
C PRO A 639 -8.09 -20.90 2.85
N ALA A 640 -7.16 -21.61 3.46
CA ALA A 640 -5.76 -21.52 3.09
C ALA A 640 -5.58 -21.82 1.59
N HIS A 641 -4.71 -21.05 0.95
CA HIS A 641 -4.50 -21.18 -0.48
C HIS A 641 -3.02 -21.15 -0.85
N THR A 642 -2.71 -21.80 -1.97
CA THR A 642 -1.37 -21.81 -2.55
C THR A 642 -1.47 -21.38 -4.00
N ARG A 643 -0.71 -20.37 -4.36
CA ARG A 643 -0.56 -19.87 -5.74
C ARG A 643 0.73 -20.45 -6.32
N PHE A 644 0.68 -20.83 -7.58
CA PHE A 644 1.85 -21.19 -8.36
C PHE A 644 1.85 -20.41 -9.66
N ASN A 645 2.90 -19.61 -9.85
CA ASN A 645 3.08 -18.78 -11.03
C ASN A 645 4.33 -19.24 -11.79
N LEU A 646 4.25 -19.21 -13.12
CA LEU A 646 5.33 -19.55 -14.03
C LEU A 646 5.51 -18.41 -15.03
N ARG A 647 6.73 -17.92 -15.16
CA ARG A 647 7.11 -16.98 -16.23
C ARG A 647 8.19 -17.60 -17.09
N MET A 648 8.06 -17.44 -18.40
CA MET A 648 9.12 -17.67 -19.38
C MET A 648 9.34 -16.39 -20.17
N ALA A 649 10.60 -15.99 -20.35
CA ALA A 649 10.93 -14.82 -21.13
C ALA A 649 12.12 -15.09 -22.05
N TRP A 650 11.99 -14.57 -23.26
CA TRP A 650 13.06 -14.49 -24.22
C TRP A 650 13.45 -13.04 -24.43
N GLN A 651 14.74 -12.75 -24.26
CA GLN A 651 15.32 -11.43 -24.42
C GLN A 651 16.42 -11.46 -25.46
N LYS A 652 16.38 -10.55 -26.39
CA LYS A 652 17.44 -10.35 -27.35
C LYS A 652 17.63 -8.87 -27.61
N ASP A 653 18.85 -8.41 -27.40
CA ASP A 653 19.18 -6.99 -27.43
C ASP A 653 18.17 -6.21 -26.54
N ASP A 654 17.53 -5.21 -27.07
CA ASP A 654 16.57 -4.32 -26.37
C ASP A 654 15.13 -4.86 -26.32
N LEU A 655 14.87 -6.05 -26.89
CA LEU A 655 13.54 -6.64 -26.97
C LEU A 655 13.38 -7.81 -26.01
N GLU A 656 12.36 -7.75 -25.15
CA GLU A 656 11.92 -8.86 -24.31
C GLU A 656 10.50 -9.29 -24.69
N LEU A 657 10.31 -10.59 -24.88
CA LEU A 657 9.00 -11.24 -24.98
C LEU A 657 8.81 -12.14 -23.77
N SER A 658 7.73 -12.00 -23.03
CA SER A 658 7.46 -12.87 -21.91
C SER A 658 6.03 -13.43 -21.93
N LEU A 659 5.89 -14.61 -21.33
CA LEU A 659 4.61 -15.26 -21.05
C LEU A 659 4.57 -15.63 -19.58
N VAL A 660 3.53 -15.14 -18.89
CA VAL A 660 3.31 -15.40 -17.47
C VAL A 660 1.99 -16.12 -17.31
N ALA A 661 2.00 -17.19 -16.53
CA ALA A 661 0.79 -17.88 -16.11
C ALA A 661 0.65 -17.78 -14.60
N PHE A 662 -0.43 -17.21 -14.13
CA PHE A 662 -0.72 -17.01 -12.72
C PHE A 662 -1.72 -18.04 -12.21
N ASN A 663 -1.60 -18.40 -10.92
CA ASN A 663 -2.54 -19.28 -10.22
C ASN A 663 -2.77 -20.64 -10.88
N LEU A 664 -1.70 -21.29 -11.37
CA LEU A 664 -1.78 -22.52 -12.16
C LEU A 664 -2.39 -23.72 -11.43
N LEU A 665 -2.36 -23.75 -10.07
CA LEU A 665 -2.83 -24.93 -9.29
C LEU A 665 -4.35 -25.00 -9.16
N LYS A 666 -5.05 -23.87 -9.28
CA LYS A 666 -6.51 -23.79 -9.12
C LYS A 666 -7.12 -22.93 -10.21
N ASP A 667 -8.36 -23.22 -10.57
CA ASP A 667 -9.08 -22.35 -11.51
C ASP A 667 -9.38 -21.00 -10.88
N ARG A 668 -9.70 -21.00 -9.57
CA ARG A 668 -9.97 -19.80 -8.77
C ARG A 668 -9.88 -20.08 -7.28
N HIS A 669 -9.67 -19.03 -6.48
CA HIS A 669 -9.71 -19.05 -5.02
C HIS A 669 -9.99 -17.66 -4.46
N SER A 670 -10.62 -17.59 -3.29
CA SER A 670 -10.79 -16.35 -2.54
C SER A 670 -9.52 -16.01 -1.77
N GLU A 671 -9.14 -14.72 -1.69
CA GLU A 671 -8.02 -14.25 -0.89
C GLU A 671 -8.45 -13.43 0.33
N PHE A 672 -9.60 -12.75 0.25
CA PHE A 672 -10.14 -11.93 1.34
C PHE A 672 -11.66 -11.95 1.36
N GLY A 673 -12.26 -11.54 2.49
CA GLY A 673 -13.69 -11.29 2.59
C GLY A 673 -14.05 -9.92 2.03
N ALA A 674 -15.26 -9.78 1.52
CA ALA A 674 -15.76 -8.47 1.13
C ALA A 674 -15.91 -7.57 2.37
N GLU A 675 -15.36 -6.37 2.25
CA GLU A 675 -15.59 -5.33 3.25
C GLU A 675 -16.93 -4.63 2.97
N ASN A 676 -17.64 -4.31 4.03
CA ASN A 676 -18.90 -3.56 3.97
C ASN A 676 -19.94 -4.14 2.99
N ILE A 677 -20.11 -3.49 1.84
CA ILE A 677 -21.24 -3.64 0.93
C ILE A 677 -20.85 -4.28 -0.40
N PHE A 678 -19.59 -4.66 -0.59
CA PHE A 678 -19.16 -5.26 -1.85
C PHE A 678 -19.54 -6.73 -1.97
N VAL A 679 -19.61 -7.23 -3.18
CA VAL A 679 -19.77 -8.66 -3.46
C VAL A 679 -18.45 -9.39 -3.20
N TYR A 680 -18.54 -10.69 -2.85
CA TYR A 680 -17.35 -11.52 -2.79
C TYR A 680 -16.83 -11.83 -4.19
N THR A 681 -15.50 -11.82 -4.35
CA THR A 681 -14.85 -12.22 -5.59
C THR A 681 -13.77 -13.28 -5.36
N ASP A 682 -13.42 -13.99 -6.42
CA ASP A 682 -12.35 -14.95 -6.46
C ASP A 682 -11.26 -14.50 -7.44
N VAL A 683 -10.01 -14.79 -7.10
CA VAL A 683 -8.86 -14.64 -7.99
C VAL A 683 -8.80 -15.85 -8.93
N GLU A 684 -8.83 -15.59 -10.23
CA GLU A 684 -8.87 -16.63 -11.27
C GLU A 684 -7.46 -16.98 -11.76
N ARG A 685 -7.38 -18.11 -12.49
CA ARG A 685 -6.19 -18.47 -13.27
C ARG A 685 -6.10 -17.56 -14.47
N SER A 686 -4.92 -16.93 -14.64
CA SER A 686 -4.72 -16.04 -15.77
C SER A 686 -3.40 -16.26 -16.49
N VAL A 687 -3.37 -15.78 -17.73
CA VAL A 687 -2.19 -15.80 -18.59
C VAL A 687 -2.03 -14.41 -19.19
N LEU A 688 -0.79 -13.91 -19.18
CA LEU A 688 -0.41 -12.63 -19.75
C LEU A 688 0.82 -12.80 -20.64
N ALA A 689 0.72 -12.36 -21.89
CA ALA A 689 1.85 -12.22 -22.79
C ALA A 689 2.26 -10.74 -22.83
N THR A 690 3.57 -10.46 -22.70
CA THR A 690 4.10 -9.10 -22.77
C THR A 690 5.21 -8.97 -23.80
N LEU A 691 5.24 -7.82 -24.46
CA LEU A 691 6.33 -7.34 -25.28
C LEU A 691 6.87 -6.07 -24.65
N ARG A 692 8.16 -6.03 -24.41
CA ARG A 692 8.87 -4.84 -23.95
C ARG A 692 10.03 -4.55 -24.89
N TRP A 693 10.12 -3.31 -25.34
CA TRP A 693 11.18 -2.84 -26.22
C TRP A 693 11.71 -1.50 -25.71
N ASP A 694 13.00 -1.49 -25.33
CA ASP A 694 13.67 -0.33 -24.70
C ASP A 694 14.88 0.04 -25.59
N PHE A 695 14.83 1.12 -26.40
CA PHE A 695 15.79 1.45 -27.45
C PHE A 695 16.12 2.94 -27.55
#